data_a6375a49a6868c75a7cc5ecc2fdbbaea
#
_entry.id   a6375a49a6868c75a7cc5ecc2fdbbaea
#
_cell.length_a   1.000
_cell.length_b   1.000
_cell.length_c   1.000
_cell.angle_alpha   90.00
_cell.angle_beta   90.00
_cell.angle_gamma   90.00
#
_symmetry.space_group_name_H-M   'P 1'
#
loop_
_entity.id
_entity.type
_entity.pdbx_description
1 polymer ?
#
loop_
_entity_poly.entity_id
_entity_poly.type
_entity_poly.pdbx_seq_one_letter_code
_entity_poly.pdbx_strand_id
1 'polypeptide(L)'
;MKVSVNWLRDYLPIELPANELAEKISRTTVEIEGQYQPQANMKNIVIAKVLSVVPHPDSDHMVITQVDAGEDEPIQIVTGAPNVAEGQTVILAKHNSIVGGGQKIKKGKLRGEVSNGMLTALQELGFDDKVAPKDFEEGIWVFNDVDAADLTPGEDALHVLGMDDDVLETGITPNRADLFSMNGTAWEVAAILSEEPTLPTFELTETSEKTADLISATAPAELAPKYALRVVKNVEVKDSPLWLQRRLWTMGIRPISNVVDVTNLMLLTYGQPLHAFDLDTLPSKNIAVRTAKPAEKIKTLDGVEREASEGDIVIAAGDEALMFAGVMGGELTEVTAKTTNIVLEGAIFEPKAIRHAARDQNLHSEASTRFERGVNVEDTFTALDHAAALIAEIAGGDVTEGRVVAQDFDYEAPVVKVTTAHVNHVLGTEITDAEISAIFDRLFFDYELNDGEFTVTVPARRWDITIEADLVEEIARLYGYDNLPATLPTGETTPGKLTPKQALIRATRHDLEGLGLNQAISYVLTTPEKANNFQLHDGQPIQLDYPMSQDRQQTRGSLLTGLLDDVAYNVARKQADVALYEQGRVFVSNGDANQLPAEIEHVAGVITGNVLPRTWAEGAQKADFFALKGIVERLLANYALADDVRFVPTTARAEMHPGRTADIYVGETLIGFIGQVHPLTAKAYKVNETYAFELNLDAIFDLPKVKDGYEVVSRFPAVARDLAILVDRDVPAADLRGAIVAAGGELLHDVELFDVYTGENVADDKKSLAYALTFVDVEKTLVDEDINAAVENITAALADQFNAEIR
;
A
#
# COMPACT_ATOMS: atom_id res chain seq x y z
N MET A 1 -15.25 -9.23 1.86
CA MET A 1 -16.69 -9.21 2.28
C MET A 1 -16.96 -10.45 3.11
N LYS A 2 -17.90 -10.37 4.07
CA LYS A 2 -18.42 -11.59 4.73
C LYS A 2 -19.51 -12.22 3.87
N VAL A 3 -19.61 -13.54 3.87
CA VAL A 3 -20.63 -14.32 3.16
C VAL A 3 -21.22 -15.34 4.10
N SER A 4 -22.51 -15.24 4.35
CA SER A 4 -23.28 -16.21 5.13
C SER A 4 -23.64 -17.41 4.26
N VAL A 5 -23.24 -18.61 4.67
CA VAL A 5 -23.56 -19.83 3.94
C VAL A 5 -25.07 -20.16 4.09
N ASN A 6 -25.68 -19.86 5.24
CA ASN A 6 -27.12 -20.04 5.43
C ASN A 6 -27.92 -19.09 4.51
N TRP A 7 -27.48 -17.87 4.32
CA TRP A 7 -28.12 -16.96 3.34
C TRP A 7 -27.94 -17.44 1.90
N LEU A 8 -26.77 -17.98 1.53
CA LEU A 8 -26.60 -18.60 0.21
C LEU A 8 -27.52 -19.80 -0.02
N ARG A 9 -27.85 -20.55 1.05
CA ARG A 9 -28.81 -21.68 0.98
C ARG A 9 -30.22 -21.22 0.67
N ASP A 10 -30.59 -19.98 0.91
CA ASP A 10 -31.87 -19.43 0.45
C ASP A 10 -31.93 -19.32 -1.09
N TYR A 11 -30.77 -19.25 -1.76
CA TYR A 11 -30.67 -19.10 -3.20
C TYR A 11 -30.28 -20.40 -3.93
N LEU A 12 -29.58 -21.31 -3.26
CA LEU A 12 -28.98 -22.51 -3.86
C LEU A 12 -29.07 -23.72 -2.94
N PRO A 13 -29.30 -24.94 -3.47
CA PRO A 13 -29.29 -26.18 -2.69
C PRO A 13 -27.85 -26.60 -2.36
N ILE A 14 -27.20 -25.90 -1.42
CA ILE A 14 -25.81 -26.17 -1.02
C ILE A 14 -25.79 -27.30 0.00
N GLU A 15 -25.44 -28.53 -0.46
CA GLU A 15 -25.28 -29.71 0.40
C GLU A 15 -23.85 -29.87 0.93
N LEU A 16 -22.87 -29.18 0.34
CA LEU A 16 -21.47 -29.27 0.73
C LEU A 16 -21.23 -28.65 2.12
N PRO A 17 -20.31 -29.23 2.92
CA PRO A 17 -19.77 -28.56 4.09
C PRO A 17 -19.11 -27.22 3.73
N ALA A 18 -19.20 -26.26 4.63
CA ALA A 18 -18.72 -24.91 4.38
C ALA A 18 -17.21 -24.84 4.04
N ASN A 19 -16.39 -25.71 4.63
CA ASN A 19 -14.96 -25.81 4.31
C ASN A 19 -14.69 -26.31 2.88
N GLU A 20 -15.50 -27.22 2.37
CA GLU A 20 -15.37 -27.71 0.99
C GLU A 20 -15.86 -26.65 -0.01
N LEU A 21 -16.92 -25.91 0.32
CA LEU A 21 -17.37 -24.77 -0.45
C LEU A 21 -16.29 -23.67 -0.51
N ALA A 22 -15.70 -23.35 0.64
CA ALA A 22 -14.61 -22.38 0.75
C ALA A 22 -13.41 -22.76 -0.12
N GLU A 23 -13.01 -24.04 -0.12
CA GLU A 23 -11.93 -24.53 -0.98
C GLU A 23 -12.27 -24.40 -2.46
N LYS A 24 -13.49 -24.75 -2.87
CA LYS A 24 -13.94 -24.60 -4.25
C LYS A 24 -13.94 -23.14 -4.71
N ILE A 25 -14.45 -22.22 -3.89
CA ILE A 25 -14.43 -20.78 -4.18
C ILE A 25 -12.99 -20.29 -4.31
N SER A 26 -12.09 -20.64 -3.37
CA SER A 26 -10.68 -20.22 -3.42
C SER A 26 -9.94 -20.72 -4.66
N ARG A 27 -10.27 -21.91 -5.15
CA ARG A 27 -9.62 -22.49 -6.35
C ARG A 27 -10.12 -21.91 -7.66
N THR A 28 -11.31 -21.31 -7.68
CA THR A 28 -11.98 -20.93 -8.95
C THR A 28 -12.29 -19.44 -9.06
N THR A 29 -12.32 -18.69 -7.95
CA THR A 29 -12.86 -17.33 -7.97
C THR A 29 -12.00 -16.34 -7.19
N VAL A 30 -12.17 -16.30 -5.87
CA VAL A 30 -11.48 -15.38 -4.96
C VAL A 30 -11.02 -16.14 -3.72
N GLU A 31 -9.95 -15.66 -3.10
CA GLU A 31 -9.44 -16.24 -1.88
C GLU A 31 -10.44 -16.14 -0.74
N ILE A 32 -10.61 -17.23 0.02
CA ILE A 32 -11.29 -17.21 1.30
C ILE A 32 -10.25 -16.95 2.38
N GLU A 33 -10.23 -15.73 2.89
CA GLU A 33 -9.25 -15.25 3.89
C GLU A 33 -9.56 -15.79 5.29
N GLY A 34 -10.82 -16.13 5.55
CA GLY A 34 -11.26 -16.68 6.84
C GLY A 34 -12.55 -17.47 6.74
N GLN A 35 -12.69 -18.45 7.65
CA GLN A 35 -13.92 -19.18 7.87
C GLN A 35 -14.13 -19.34 9.37
N TYR A 36 -15.32 -19.03 9.86
CA TYR A 36 -15.66 -19.19 11.27
C TYR A 36 -17.16 -19.40 11.47
N GLN A 37 -17.50 -19.98 12.63
CA GLN A 37 -18.87 -20.04 13.13
C GLN A 37 -18.96 -19.12 14.35
N PRO A 38 -19.89 -18.13 14.37
CA PRO A 38 -20.04 -17.22 15.51
C PRO A 38 -20.21 -17.94 16.85
N GLN A 39 -20.93 -19.05 16.87
CA GLN A 39 -21.14 -19.84 18.09
C GLN A 39 -19.97 -20.73 18.51
N ALA A 40 -18.83 -20.74 17.78
CA ALA A 40 -17.75 -21.68 18.04
C ALA A 40 -17.38 -21.77 19.53
N ASN A 41 -17.38 -22.96 20.09
CA ASN A 41 -17.12 -23.27 21.51
C ASN A 41 -18.18 -22.78 22.52
N MET A 42 -19.28 -22.15 22.13
CA MET A 42 -20.36 -21.77 23.00
C MET A 42 -21.37 -22.93 23.16
N LYS A 43 -22.05 -22.98 24.28
CA LYS A 43 -23.08 -24.02 24.53
C LYS A 43 -23.94 -23.73 25.74
N ASN A 44 -25.12 -24.34 25.76
CA ASN A 44 -26.07 -24.33 26.87
C ASN A 44 -26.56 -22.92 27.23
N ILE A 45 -26.84 -22.14 26.17
CA ILE A 45 -27.38 -20.77 26.21
C ILE A 45 -28.78 -20.84 25.62
N VAL A 46 -29.78 -20.40 26.36
CA VAL A 46 -31.18 -20.61 25.99
C VAL A 46 -31.99 -19.33 26.09
N ILE A 47 -33.11 -19.28 25.38
CA ILE A 47 -34.17 -18.31 25.58
C ILE A 47 -34.78 -18.51 26.94
N ALA A 48 -35.07 -17.45 27.66
CA ALA A 48 -35.73 -17.51 28.97
C ALA A 48 -36.71 -16.32 29.13
N LYS A 49 -37.76 -16.56 29.97
CA LYS A 49 -38.73 -15.53 30.30
C LYS A 49 -38.57 -15.08 31.75
N VAL A 50 -38.48 -13.81 32.02
CA VAL A 50 -38.39 -13.27 33.39
C VAL A 50 -39.77 -13.30 34.04
N LEU A 51 -39.93 -14.13 35.07
CA LEU A 51 -41.19 -14.31 35.78
C LEU A 51 -41.38 -13.33 36.96
N SER A 52 -40.29 -12.94 37.62
CA SER A 52 -40.33 -11.97 38.72
C SER A 52 -38.97 -11.30 38.89
N VAL A 53 -38.99 -10.06 39.37
CA VAL A 53 -37.79 -9.26 39.72
C VAL A 53 -37.97 -8.67 41.11
N VAL A 54 -37.05 -8.97 42.02
CA VAL A 54 -37.08 -8.41 43.38
C VAL A 54 -35.73 -7.80 43.74
N PRO A 55 -35.66 -6.68 44.49
CA PRO A 55 -34.42 -6.10 44.95
C PRO A 55 -33.57 -7.06 45.76
N HIS A 56 -32.24 -6.99 45.55
CA HIS A 56 -31.33 -7.81 46.35
C HIS A 56 -31.23 -7.27 47.79
N PRO A 57 -31.31 -8.09 48.85
CA PRO A 57 -31.35 -7.62 50.22
C PRO A 57 -30.08 -6.90 50.69
N ASP A 58 -28.93 -7.23 50.11
CA ASP A 58 -27.61 -6.71 50.49
C ASP A 58 -26.91 -5.92 49.34
N SER A 59 -27.70 -5.39 48.38
CA SER A 59 -27.15 -4.59 47.25
C SER A 59 -28.12 -3.54 46.75
N ASP A 60 -27.57 -2.34 46.48
CA ASP A 60 -28.33 -1.20 45.95
C ASP A 60 -28.46 -1.29 44.38
N HIS A 61 -27.71 -2.19 43.76
CA HIS A 61 -27.58 -2.24 42.30
C HIS A 61 -27.98 -3.63 41.73
N MET A 62 -28.18 -4.66 42.56
CA MET A 62 -28.50 -5.97 42.07
C MET A 62 -29.98 -6.29 42.33
N VAL A 63 -30.51 -7.17 41.47
CA VAL A 63 -31.82 -7.75 41.63
C VAL A 63 -31.73 -9.27 41.56
N ILE A 64 -32.70 -9.95 42.20
CA ILE A 64 -32.90 -11.38 42.11
C ILE A 64 -34.08 -11.62 41.18
N THR A 65 -33.85 -12.43 40.13
CA THR A 65 -34.87 -12.79 39.16
C THR A 65 -35.19 -14.28 39.23
N GLN A 66 -36.45 -14.62 38.98
CA GLN A 66 -36.85 -15.98 38.67
C GLN A 66 -37.15 -16.05 37.18
N VAL A 67 -36.52 -16.96 36.46
CA VAL A 67 -36.65 -17.06 35.01
C VAL A 67 -37.14 -18.48 34.63
N ASP A 68 -38.09 -18.53 33.72
CA ASP A 68 -38.49 -19.75 33.01
C ASP A 68 -37.51 -19.99 31.85
N ALA A 69 -36.84 -21.12 31.85
CA ALA A 69 -35.92 -21.60 30.85
C ALA A 69 -36.34 -22.93 30.22
N GLY A 70 -37.65 -23.22 30.25
CA GLY A 70 -38.22 -24.50 29.78
C GLY A 70 -37.95 -25.70 30.67
N GLU A 71 -37.65 -25.48 31.97
CA GLU A 71 -37.42 -26.51 32.98
C GLU A 71 -38.65 -26.61 33.92
N ASP A 72 -38.76 -27.70 34.66
CA ASP A 72 -39.89 -27.93 35.55
C ASP A 72 -40.01 -26.85 36.66
N GLU A 73 -38.90 -26.24 37.06
CA GLU A 73 -38.83 -25.20 38.09
C GLU A 73 -38.10 -23.96 37.56
N PRO A 74 -38.56 -22.75 37.94
CA PRO A 74 -37.86 -21.51 37.57
C PRO A 74 -36.42 -21.46 38.10
N ILE A 75 -35.52 -20.86 37.34
CA ILE A 75 -34.10 -20.69 37.67
C ILE A 75 -33.90 -19.32 38.34
N GLN A 76 -33.29 -19.31 39.52
CA GLN A 76 -32.91 -18.07 40.19
C GLN A 76 -31.62 -17.52 39.61
N ILE A 77 -31.65 -16.27 39.17
CA ILE A 77 -30.50 -15.51 38.66
C ILE A 77 -30.38 -14.20 39.43
N VAL A 78 -29.19 -13.89 39.88
CA VAL A 78 -28.83 -12.57 40.43
C VAL A 78 -28.11 -11.78 39.37
N THR A 79 -28.58 -10.59 39.07
CA THR A 79 -27.99 -9.72 38.05
C THR A 79 -27.92 -8.28 38.53
N GLY A 80 -26.90 -7.54 37.97
CA GLY A 80 -26.77 -6.09 38.13
C GLY A 80 -27.22 -5.32 36.87
N ALA A 81 -27.84 -6.03 35.89
CA ALA A 81 -28.30 -5.39 34.68
C ALA A 81 -29.39 -4.34 34.97
N PRO A 82 -29.26 -3.10 34.50
CA PRO A 82 -30.18 -2.01 34.84
C PRO A 82 -31.52 -2.12 34.10
N ASN A 83 -31.58 -2.90 33.02
CA ASN A 83 -32.71 -2.99 32.10
C ASN A 83 -33.57 -4.23 32.31
N VAL A 84 -33.31 -5.06 33.33
CA VAL A 84 -34.11 -6.27 33.55
C VAL A 84 -35.48 -5.94 34.21
N ALA A 85 -36.55 -6.49 33.63
CA ALA A 85 -37.90 -6.32 34.13
C ALA A 85 -38.73 -7.64 34.03
N GLU A 86 -39.81 -7.71 34.79
CA GLU A 86 -40.77 -8.82 34.74
C GLU A 86 -41.48 -8.87 33.38
N GLY A 87 -41.68 -10.09 32.87
CA GLY A 87 -42.32 -10.33 31.59
C GLY A 87 -41.41 -10.33 30.35
N GLN A 88 -40.17 -9.86 30.48
CA GLN A 88 -39.22 -9.83 29.37
C GLN A 88 -38.78 -11.22 28.92
N THR A 89 -38.60 -11.36 27.58
CA THR A 89 -37.91 -12.52 26.99
C THR A 89 -36.43 -12.14 26.81
N VAL A 90 -35.53 -12.96 27.36
CA VAL A 90 -34.09 -12.67 27.49
C VAL A 90 -33.25 -13.90 27.17
N ILE A 91 -31.95 -13.75 27.14
CA ILE A 91 -31.00 -14.85 26.93
C ILE A 91 -30.38 -15.25 28.27
N LEU A 92 -30.42 -16.57 28.54
CA LEU A 92 -29.87 -17.15 29.75
C LEU A 92 -28.71 -18.11 29.45
N ALA A 93 -27.54 -17.81 29.95
CA ALA A 93 -26.44 -18.74 30.06
C ALA A 93 -26.61 -19.56 31.33
N LYS A 94 -27.03 -20.84 31.19
CA LYS A 94 -27.28 -21.76 32.33
C LYS A 94 -25.99 -22.18 33.04
N HIS A 95 -26.10 -22.84 34.17
CA HIS A 95 -24.96 -23.48 34.83
C HIS A 95 -24.20 -24.42 33.88
N ASN A 96 -22.88 -24.33 33.83
CA ASN A 96 -21.98 -25.04 32.91
C ASN A 96 -22.07 -24.59 31.44
N SER A 97 -22.73 -23.50 31.10
CA SER A 97 -22.59 -22.90 29.78
C SER A 97 -21.19 -22.36 29.55
N ILE A 98 -20.85 -22.23 28.29
CA ILE A 98 -19.65 -21.50 27.79
C ILE A 98 -20.19 -20.39 26.92
N VAL A 99 -19.84 -19.15 27.26
CA VAL A 99 -20.17 -17.93 26.50
C VAL A 99 -18.98 -17.48 25.69
N GLY A 100 -19.11 -16.35 25.01
CA GLY A 100 -18.04 -15.75 24.17
C GLY A 100 -16.70 -15.66 24.90
N GLY A 101 -15.60 -15.80 24.15
CA GLY A 101 -14.25 -15.85 24.73
C GLY A 101 -13.94 -17.11 25.55
N GLY A 102 -14.81 -18.11 25.52
CA GLY A 102 -14.62 -19.41 26.26
C GLY A 102 -14.87 -19.31 27.77
N GLN A 103 -15.53 -18.25 28.23
CA GLN A 103 -15.82 -18.07 29.65
C GLN A 103 -16.88 -19.07 30.11
N LYS A 104 -16.57 -19.83 31.18
CA LYS A 104 -17.46 -20.80 31.74
C LYS A 104 -18.33 -20.21 32.87
N ILE A 105 -19.65 -20.25 32.70
CA ILE A 105 -20.63 -19.83 33.71
C ILE A 105 -20.86 -20.94 34.71
N LYS A 106 -20.74 -20.62 36.01
CA LYS A 106 -20.89 -21.55 37.10
C LYS A 106 -21.96 -21.06 38.08
N LYS A 107 -22.69 -21.99 38.67
CA LYS A 107 -23.53 -21.71 39.85
C LYS A 107 -22.65 -21.05 40.94
N GLY A 108 -23.10 -19.93 41.45
CA GLY A 108 -22.38 -19.16 42.46
C GLY A 108 -23.29 -18.50 43.48
N LYS A 109 -22.68 -17.79 44.42
CA LYS A 109 -23.40 -16.90 45.34
C LYS A 109 -22.90 -15.47 45.12
N LEU A 110 -23.83 -14.56 44.89
CA LEU A 110 -23.57 -13.13 44.78
C LEU A 110 -24.13 -12.46 46.04
N ARG A 111 -23.27 -11.93 46.89
CA ARG A 111 -23.60 -11.32 48.18
C ARG A 111 -24.58 -12.16 49.03
N GLY A 112 -24.37 -13.48 49.06
CA GLY A 112 -25.20 -14.42 49.85
C GLY A 112 -26.28 -15.14 49.07
N GLU A 113 -26.83 -14.53 48.02
CA GLU A 113 -27.91 -15.11 47.22
C GLU A 113 -27.35 -15.99 46.09
N VAL A 114 -28.07 -17.07 45.78
CA VAL A 114 -27.69 -18.09 44.79
C VAL A 114 -28.04 -17.60 43.38
N SER A 115 -27.06 -17.64 42.46
CA SER A 115 -27.27 -17.46 41.02
C SER A 115 -26.91 -18.76 40.29
N ASN A 116 -27.85 -19.34 39.55
CA ASN A 116 -27.69 -20.59 38.82
C ASN A 116 -27.35 -20.41 37.35
N GLY A 117 -26.89 -19.22 36.95
CA GLY A 117 -26.55 -18.83 35.57
C GLY A 117 -26.30 -17.34 35.48
N MET A 118 -26.40 -16.82 34.28
CA MET A 118 -26.19 -15.40 33.96
C MET A 118 -27.14 -14.99 32.83
N LEU A 119 -27.89 -13.89 33.01
CA LEU A 119 -28.55 -13.20 31.91
C LEU A 119 -27.48 -12.50 31.08
N THR A 120 -27.52 -12.59 29.76
CA THR A 120 -26.43 -12.18 28.90
C THR A 120 -26.78 -10.97 28.05
N ALA A 121 -25.74 -10.11 27.82
CA ALA A 121 -25.68 -9.14 26.73
C ALA A 121 -25.18 -9.84 25.47
N LEU A 122 -25.32 -9.18 24.31
CA LEU A 122 -24.78 -9.70 23.04
C LEU A 122 -23.24 -9.75 23.05
N GLN A 123 -22.58 -8.79 23.70
CA GLN A 123 -21.12 -8.74 23.85
C GLN A 123 -20.58 -9.99 24.58
N GLU A 124 -21.30 -10.50 25.56
CA GLU A 124 -20.95 -11.73 26.27
C GLU A 124 -21.10 -12.99 25.41
N LEU A 125 -21.82 -12.86 24.28
CA LEU A 125 -21.92 -13.88 23.22
C LEU A 125 -20.89 -13.64 22.10
N GLY A 126 -19.99 -12.65 22.24
CA GLY A 126 -18.93 -12.40 21.29
C GLY A 126 -19.27 -11.41 20.17
N PHE A 127 -20.38 -10.71 20.27
CA PHE A 127 -20.67 -9.60 19.35
C PHE A 127 -19.69 -8.44 19.59
N ASP A 128 -19.12 -7.92 18.50
CA ASP A 128 -18.31 -6.70 18.55
C ASP A 128 -19.18 -5.48 18.88
N ASP A 129 -18.69 -4.55 19.70
CA ASP A 129 -19.37 -3.29 20.02
C ASP A 129 -19.74 -2.46 18.78
N LYS A 130 -19.05 -2.67 17.67
CA LYS A 130 -19.39 -2.05 16.39
C LYS A 130 -20.61 -2.64 15.71
N VAL A 131 -21.01 -3.83 16.10
CA VAL A 131 -22.12 -4.61 15.50
C VAL A 131 -23.33 -4.69 16.41
N ALA A 132 -23.12 -4.78 17.73
CA ALA A 132 -24.21 -4.80 18.69
C ALA A 132 -25.05 -3.51 18.64
N PRO A 133 -26.40 -3.57 18.68
CA PRO A 133 -27.25 -2.40 18.77
C PRO A 133 -26.92 -1.54 19.99
N LYS A 134 -26.92 -0.22 19.85
CA LYS A 134 -26.49 0.74 20.89
C LYS A 134 -27.39 0.75 22.12
N ASP A 135 -28.67 0.49 21.95
CA ASP A 135 -29.64 0.52 23.04
C ASP A 135 -29.39 -0.51 24.12
N PHE A 136 -28.50 -1.48 23.86
CA PHE A 136 -28.11 -2.56 24.77
C PHE A 136 -26.61 -2.52 25.15
N GLU A 137 -25.94 -1.39 25.00
CA GLU A 137 -24.54 -1.25 25.48
C GLU A 137 -24.42 -1.44 27.00
N GLU A 138 -25.43 -0.99 27.76
CA GLU A 138 -25.50 -1.17 29.21
C GLU A 138 -26.68 -2.06 29.58
N GLY A 139 -26.45 -3.34 29.84
CA GLY A 139 -27.48 -4.26 30.27
C GLY A 139 -27.51 -5.58 29.53
N ILE A 140 -28.59 -6.31 29.67
CA ILE A 140 -28.83 -7.57 28.97
C ILE A 140 -29.62 -7.36 27.68
N TRP A 141 -29.47 -8.32 26.74
CA TRP A 141 -30.32 -8.35 25.56
C TRP A 141 -31.75 -8.69 25.92
N VAL A 142 -32.71 -7.90 25.45
CA VAL A 142 -34.16 -8.12 25.63
C VAL A 142 -34.81 -8.18 24.25
N PHE A 143 -35.53 -9.25 23.96
CA PHE A 143 -36.30 -9.36 22.71
C PHE A 143 -37.53 -8.44 22.77
N ASN A 144 -37.83 -7.79 21.65
CA ASN A 144 -39.07 -7.02 21.55
C ASN A 144 -40.32 -7.92 21.58
N ASP A 145 -41.50 -7.34 21.82
CA ASP A 145 -42.74 -8.10 22.00
C ASP A 145 -43.12 -8.93 20.74
N VAL A 146 -42.78 -8.45 19.54
CA VAL A 146 -43.08 -9.12 18.27
C VAL A 146 -42.24 -10.38 18.12
N ASP A 147 -40.92 -10.22 18.23
CA ASP A 147 -40.00 -11.36 18.15
C ASP A 147 -40.20 -12.35 19.31
N ALA A 148 -40.44 -11.83 20.51
CA ALA A 148 -40.67 -12.66 21.71
C ALA A 148 -41.93 -13.53 21.64
N ALA A 149 -42.92 -13.15 20.82
CA ALA A 149 -44.16 -13.95 20.66
C ALA A 149 -43.91 -15.31 20.02
N ASP A 150 -42.91 -15.44 19.20
CA ASP A 150 -42.56 -16.67 18.48
C ASP A 150 -41.49 -17.50 19.21
N LEU A 151 -40.91 -17.00 20.31
CA LEU A 151 -39.84 -17.66 21.05
C LEU A 151 -40.35 -18.44 22.24
N THR A 152 -39.80 -19.66 22.40
CA THR A 152 -40.17 -20.57 23.50
C THR A 152 -39.05 -20.63 24.54
N PRO A 153 -39.37 -20.47 25.86
CA PRO A 153 -38.37 -20.70 26.91
C PRO A 153 -37.72 -22.10 26.80
N GLY A 154 -36.38 -22.12 26.88
CA GLY A 154 -35.59 -23.34 26.71
C GLY A 154 -35.07 -23.56 25.30
N GLU A 155 -35.53 -22.82 24.31
CA GLU A 155 -35.03 -22.84 22.94
C GLU A 155 -33.55 -22.39 22.87
N ASP A 156 -32.78 -22.95 21.94
CA ASP A 156 -31.36 -22.60 21.75
C ASP A 156 -31.21 -21.15 21.28
N ALA A 157 -30.72 -20.30 22.16
CA ALA A 157 -30.52 -18.87 21.85
C ALA A 157 -29.52 -18.63 20.75
N LEU A 158 -28.50 -19.49 20.59
CA LEU A 158 -27.49 -19.32 19.53
C LEU A 158 -28.10 -19.57 18.14
N HIS A 159 -29.01 -20.53 18.03
CA HIS A 159 -29.78 -20.76 16.81
C HIS A 159 -30.76 -19.60 16.52
N VAL A 160 -31.47 -19.12 17.54
CA VAL A 160 -32.37 -17.96 17.41
C VAL A 160 -31.64 -16.73 16.93
N LEU A 161 -30.41 -16.51 17.37
CA LEU A 161 -29.57 -15.40 16.94
C LEU A 161 -28.84 -15.64 15.61
N GLY A 162 -28.97 -16.81 14.97
CA GLY A 162 -28.30 -17.17 13.73
C GLY A 162 -26.81 -17.38 13.88
N MET A 163 -26.33 -17.68 15.08
CA MET A 163 -24.90 -17.86 15.36
C MET A 163 -24.37 -19.25 14.97
N ASP A 164 -25.23 -20.14 14.56
CA ASP A 164 -24.93 -21.46 13.98
C ASP A 164 -24.59 -21.42 12.50
N ASP A 165 -24.51 -20.22 11.90
CA ASP A 165 -24.13 -20.01 10.52
C ASP A 165 -22.63 -20.23 10.32
N ASP A 166 -22.25 -20.67 9.13
CA ASP A 166 -20.88 -20.63 8.64
C ASP A 166 -20.65 -19.33 7.87
N VAL A 167 -19.68 -18.54 8.31
CA VAL A 167 -19.34 -17.27 7.69
C VAL A 167 -18.00 -17.37 6.99
N LEU A 168 -17.97 -17.05 5.70
CA LEU A 168 -16.76 -16.99 4.87
C LEU A 168 -16.33 -15.52 4.70
N GLU A 169 -15.05 -15.24 4.89
CA GLU A 169 -14.46 -13.94 4.57
C GLU A 169 -13.77 -14.00 3.22
N THR A 170 -14.27 -13.25 2.24
CA THR A 170 -13.77 -13.25 0.87
C THR A 170 -12.84 -12.07 0.61
N GLY A 171 -11.65 -12.35 0.05
CA GLY A 171 -10.71 -11.38 -0.48
C GLY A 171 -11.08 -10.96 -1.90
N ILE A 172 -11.98 -9.99 -2.04
CA ILE A 172 -12.50 -9.58 -3.35
C ILE A 172 -11.47 -8.76 -4.12
N THR A 173 -11.12 -9.23 -5.31
CA THR A 173 -10.24 -8.51 -6.24
C THR A 173 -10.97 -7.32 -6.90
N PRO A 174 -10.25 -6.28 -7.35
CA PRO A 174 -10.89 -5.08 -7.93
C PRO A 174 -11.79 -5.34 -9.14
N ASN A 175 -11.52 -6.37 -9.93
CA ASN A 175 -12.34 -6.75 -11.09
C ASN A 175 -13.63 -7.46 -10.70
N ARG A 176 -13.67 -8.19 -9.57
CA ARG A 176 -14.82 -8.98 -9.16
C ARG A 176 -15.74 -8.23 -8.18
N ALA A 177 -16.07 -6.97 -8.50
CA ALA A 177 -16.94 -6.15 -7.67
C ALA A 177 -18.40 -6.67 -7.61
N ASP A 178 -18.82 -7.52 -8.53
CA ASP A 178 -20.07 -8.30 -8.48
C ASP A 178 -20.22 -9.08 -7.17
N LEU A 179 -19.10 -9.57 -6.63
CA LEU A 179 -19.05 -10.35 -5.38
C LEU A 179 -19.23 -9.49 -4.09
N PHE A 180 -19.38 -8.16 -4.20
CA PHE A 180 -19.83 -7.33 -3.08
C PHE A 180 -21.33 -7.45 -2.80
N SER A 181 -22.00 -8.46 -3.37
CA SER A 181 -23.40 -8.77 -3.16
C SER A 181 -23.64 -10.27 -2.95
N MET A 182 -24.72 -10.59 -2.24
CA MET A 182 -25.17 -11.98 -2.08
C MET A 182 -25.69 -12.56 -3.39
N ASN A 183 -26.37 -11.75 -4.22
CA ASN A 183 -26.79 -12.15 -5.57
C ASN A 183 -25.60 -12.49 -6.46
N GLY A 184 -24.56 -11.65 -6.52
CA GLY A 184 -23.35 -11.93 -7.29
C GLY A 184 -22.59 -13.16 -6.78
N THR A 185 -22.52 -13.32 -5.45
CA THR A 185 -21.94 -14.54 -4.85
C THR A 185 -22.77 -15.79 -5.17
N ALA A 186 -24.11 -15.67 -5.18
CA ALA A 186 -24.99 -16.78 -5.56
C ALA A 186 -24.80 -17.21 -7.02
N TRP A 187 -24.70 -16.27 -7.97
CA TRP A 187 -24.36 -16.55 -9.36
C TRP A 187 -23.02 -17.28 -9.49
N GLU A 188 -22.03 -16.87 -8.73
CA GLU A 188 -20.71 -17.48 -8.76
C GLU A 188 -20.71 -18.89 -8.18
N VAL A 189 -21.33 -19.08 -7.00
CA VAL A 189 -21.46 -20.41 -6.39
C VAL A 189 -22.31 -21.34 -7.28
N ALA A 190 -23.33 -20.81 -7.93
CA ALA A 190 -24.14 -21.55 -8.92
C ALA A 190 -23.25 -22.08 -10.07
N ALA A 191 -22.38 -21.22 -10.63
CA ALA A 191 -21.43 -21.61 -11.67
C ALA A 191 -20.43 -22.68 -11.18
N ILE A 192 -19.98 -22.60 -9.93
CA ILE A 192 -19.07 -23.58 -9.31
C ILE A 192 -19.77 -24.94 -9.10
N LEU A 193 -21.02 -24.92 -8.66
CA LEU A 193 -21.79 -26.13 -8.35
C LEU A 193 -22.53 -26.70 -9.56
N SER A 194 -22.63 -25.99 -10.65
CA SER A 194 -23.46 -26.30 -11.84
C SER A 194 -24.95 -26.34 -11.48
N GLU A 195 -25.39 -25.43 -10.64
CA GLU A 195 -26.77 -25.25 -10.21
C GLU A 195 -27.33 -23.93 -10.77
N GLU A 196 -28.64 -23.71 -10.71
CA GLU A 196 -29.29 -22.45 -11.09
C GLU A 196 -29.75 -21.71 -9.81
N PRO A 197 -29.40 -20.42 -9.62
CA PRO A 197 -29.76 -19.72 -8.40
C PRO A 197 -31.23 -19.22 -8.47
N THR A 198 -31.95 -19.35 -7.36
CA THR A 198 -33.26 -18.74 -7.18
C THR A 198 -33.10 -17.42 -6.42
N LEU A 199 -33.07 -16.31 -7.17
CA LEU A 199 -32.93 -14.99 -6.57
C LEU A 199 -34.24 -14.50 -5.91
N PRO A 200 -34.17 -13.58 -4.92
CA PRO A 200 -35.34 -13.10 -4.22
C PRO A 200 -36.30 -12.35 -5.15
N THR A 201 -37.59 -12.58 -4.97
CA THR A 201 -38.68 -11.87 -5.64
C THR A 201 -39.48 -11.07 -4.61
N PHE A 202 -40.17 -10.03 -5.06
CA PHE A 202 -41.01 -9.21 -4.21
C PHE A 202 -42.26 -8.74 -4.96
N GLU A 203 -43.33 -8.44 -4.23
CA GLU A 203 -44.50 -7.80 -4.76
C GLU A 203 -44.56 -6.35 -4.30
N LEU A 204 -44.72 -5.42 -5.23
CA LEU A 204 -44.84 -3.99 -4.94
C LEU A 204 -46.29 -3.55 -5.08
N THR A 205 -46.88 -3.08 -3.99
CA THR A 205 -48.19 -2.48 -4.00
C THR A 205 -48.07 -0.97 -3.85
N GLU A 206 -48.62 -0.23 -4.82
CA GLU A 206 -48.59 1.23 -4.85
C GLU A 206 -49.96 1.83 -4.55
N THR A 207 -49.97 3.02 -3.91
CA THR A 207 -51.16 3.84 -3.74
C THR A 207 -51.44 4.64 -5.02
N SER A 208 -52.51 5.41 -5.03
CA SER A 208 -52.84 6.31 -6.17
C SER A 208 -52.15 7.66 -6.11
N GLU A 209 -51.45 8.00 -5.02
CA GLU A 209 -50.69 9.26 -4.88
C GLU A 209 -49.36 9.12 -5.61
N LYS A 210 -49.02 10.07 -6.49
CA LYS A 210 -47.82 9.95 -7.31
C LYS A 210 -46.59 10.49 -6.61
N THR A 211 -45.51 9.77 -6.69
CA THR A 211 -44.19 10.22 -6.22
C THR A 211 -43.81 11.59 -6.82
N ALA A 212 -44.10 11.81 -8.11
CA ALA A 212 -43.80 13.06 -8.82
C ALA A 212 -44.57 14.29 -8.32
N ASP A 213 -45.69 14.11 -7.61
CA ASP A 213 -46.43 15.21 -6.98
C ASP A 213 -45.79 15.65 -5.65
N LEU A 214 -44.96 14.83 -5.06
CA LEU A 214 -44.34 15.05 -3.74
C LEU A 214 -42.90 15.54 -3.82
N ILE A 215 -42.15 15.10 -4.84
CA ILE A 215 -40.73 15.38 -4.98
C ILE A 215 -40.33 15.44 -6.45
N SER A 216 -39.26 16.18 -6.74
CA SER A 216 -38.62 16.20 -8.06
C SER A 216 -37.13 16.01 -7.94
N ALA A 217 -36.49 15.58 -9.02
CA ALA A 217 -35.03 15.35 -9.03
C ALA A 217 -34.37 15.84 -10.33
N THR A 218 -33.11 16.23 -10.23
CA THR A 218 -32.24 16.55 -11.38
C THR A 218 -30.89 15.93 -11.17
N ALA A 219 -30.34 15.27 -12.20
CA ALA A 219 -29.06 14.64 -12.15
C ALA A 219 -28.37 14.75 -13.53
N PRO A 220 -27.18 15.39 -13.60
CA PRO A 220 -26.36 15.36 -14.81
C PRO A 220 -25.81 13.94 -15.06
N ALA A 221 -25.89 13.46 -16.30
CA ALA A 221 -25.47 12.10 -16.66
C ALA A 221 -24.00 11.83 -16.39
N GLU A 222 -23.14 12.84 -16.48
CA GLU A 222 -21.71 12.76 -16.20
C GLU A 222 -21.39 12.59 -14.71
N LEU A 223 -22.30 12.94 -13.81
CA LEU A 223 -22.12 12.79 -12.35
C LEU A 223 -22.86 11.59 -11.81
N ALA A 224 -24.08 11.37 -12.33
CA ALA A 224 -24.94 10.25 -11.96
C ALA A 224 -25.66 9.74 -13.20
N PRO A 225 -25.10 8.75 -13.92
CA PRO A 225 -25.70 8.20 -15.13
C PRO A 225 -27.05 7.51 -14.87
N LYS A 226 -27.34 7.14 -13.65
CA LYS A 226 -28.63 6.58 -13.23
C LYS A 226 -29.03 7.16 -11.88
N TYR A 227 -30.26 7.74 -11.78
CA TYR A 227 -30.72 8.38 -10.55
C TYR A 227 -32.24 8.36 -10.46
N ALA A 228 -32.77 7.78 -9.43
CA ALA A 228 -34.19 7.78 -9.16
C ALA A 228 -34.54 7.95 -7.68
N LEU A 229 -35.70 8.51 -7.43
CA LEU A 229 -36.29 8.69 -6.11
C LEU A 229 -37.65 7.96 -6.03
N ARG A 230 -37.93 7.44 -4.83
CA ARG A 230 -39.19 6.82 -4.48
C ARG A 230 -39.66 7.30 -3.10
N VAL A 231 -40.93 7.48 -2.89
CA VAL A 231 -41.50 7.97 -1.63
C VAL A 231 -42.29 6.84 -0.98
N VAL A 232 -42.10 6.66 0.33
CA VAL A 232 -42.91 5.82 1.19
C VAL A 232 -43.42 6.70 2.33
N LYS A 233 -44.71 6.72 2.54
CA LYS A 233 -45.39 7.57 3.55
C LYS A 233 -45.87 6.71 4.70
N ASN A 234 -46.20 7.37 5.82
CA ASN A 234 -46.84 6.78 6.99
C ASN A 234 -46.01 5.60 7.59
N VAL A 235 -44.70 5.64 7.48
CA VAL A 235 -43.81 4.65 8.07
C VAL A 235 -43.73 4.84 9.59
N GLU A 236 -43.66 3.74 10.33
CA GLU A 236 -43.30 3.70 11.76
C GLU A 236 -41.86 3.23 11.90
N VAL A 237 -40.95 4.14 12.21
CA VAL A 237 -39.53 3.83 12.41
C VAL A 237 -39.35 3.22 13.79
N LYS A 238 -38.86 1.96 13.82
CA LYS A 238 -38.64 1.17 15.02
C LYS A 238 -37.51 0.17 14.74
N ASP A 239 -37.19 -0.66 15.74
CA ASP A 239 -36.23 -1.76 15.58
C ASP A 239 -36.65 -2.71 14.46
N SER A 240 -35.68 -3.21 13.73
CA SER A 240 -35.90 -4.21 12.70
C SER A 240 -36.37 -5.54 13.30
N PRO A 241 -37.18 -6.33 12.60
CA PRO A 241 -37.46 -7.69 13.02
C PRO A 241 -36.19 -8.53 13.12
N LEU A 242 -36.15 -9.48 14.03
CA LEU A 242 -34.97 -10.30 14.39
C LEU A 242 -34.30 -10.94 13.16
N TRP A 243 -35.11 -11.42 12.19
CA TRP A 243 -34.56 -12.04 10.97
C TRP A 243 -33.67 -11.08 10.16
N LEU A 244 -34.04 -9.80 10.10
CA LEU A 244 -33.29 -8.76 9.39
C LEU A 244 -32.03 -8.40 10.19
N GLN A 245 -32.16 -8.22 11.51
CA GLN A 245 -31.02 -7.96 12.38
C GLN A 245 -29.97 -9.10 12.27
N ARG A 246 -30.40 -10.38 12.29
CA ARG A 246 -29.52 -11.54 12.12
C ARG A 246 -28.73 -11.49 10.83
N ARG A 247 -29.36 -11.19 9.70
CA ARG A 247 -28.66 -11.05 8.41
C ARG A 247 -27.59 -9.97 8.45
N LEU A 248 -27.91 -8.81 9.04
CA LEU A 248 -26.98 -7.69 9.10
C LEU A 248 -25.77 -7.96 10.01
N TRP A 249 -26.00 -8.40 11.25
CA TRP A 249 -24.88 -8.62 12.18
C TRP A 249 -23.98 -9.78 11.77
N THR A 250 -24.52 -10.83 11.13
CA THR A 250 -23.72 -11.91 10.55
C THR A 250 -22.75 -11.38 9.49
N MET A 251 -23.20 -10.39 8.71
CA MET A 251 -22.38 -9.70 7.71
C MET A 251 -21.49 -8.59 8.29
N GLY A 252 -21.59 -8.33 9.59
CA GLY A 252 -20.79 -7.34 10.30
C GLY A 252 -21.35 -5.92 10.27
N ILE A 253 -22.64 -5.76 9.91
CA ILE A 253 -23.35 -4.48 9.90
C ILE A 253 -24.20 -4.36 11.16
N ARG A 254 -24.13 -3.19 11.82
CA ARG A 254 -24.96 -2.90 12.99
C ARG A 254 -26.40 -2.59 12.55
N PRO A 255 -27.41 -3.26 13.11
CA PRO A 255 -28.80 -2.85 12.98
C PRO A 255 -29.04 -1.48 13.61
N ILE A 256 -29.85 -0.65 12.95
CA ILE A 256 -30.15 0.72 13.39
C ILE A 256 -31.67 0.93 13.51
N SER A 257 -32.39 0.71 12.42
CA SER A 257 -33.86 0.81 12.36
C SER A 257 -34.38 0.09 11.12
N ASN A 258 -35.68 -0.28 11.16
CA ASN A 258 -36.33 -1.00 10.07
C ASN A 258 -36.20 -0.33 8.69
N VAL A 259 -36.07 1.00 8.62
CA VAL A 259 -35.84 1.74 7.36
C VAL A 259 -34.38 1.65 6.91
N VAL A 260 -33.44 2.00 7.78
CA VAL A 260 -32.01 1.99 7.47
C VAL A 260 -31.52 0.57 7.21
N ASP A 261 -31.99 -0.38 7.97
CA ASP A 261 -31.58 -1.79 7.86
C ASP A 261 -32.05 -2.42 6.54
N VAL A 262 -33.20 -1.99 5.99
CA VAL A 262 -33.61 -2.40 4.65
C VAL A 262 -32.65 -1.83 3.60
N THR A 263 -32.22 -0.57 3.70
CA THR A 263 -31.24 -0.05 2.74
C THR A 263 -29.93 -0.82 2.81
N ASN A 264 -29.48 -1.20 4.01
CA ASN A 264 -28.31 -2.06 4.21
C ASN A 264 -28.53 -3.50 3.69
N LEU A 265 -29.75 -4.05 3.83
CA LEU A 265 -30.08 -5.34 3.23
C LEU A 265 -29.99 -5.31 1.71
N MET A 266 -30.49 -4.25 1.06
CA MET A 266 -30.38 -4.07 -0.40
C MET A 266 -28.93 -3.94 -0.86
N LEU A 267 -28.13 -3.20 -0.10
CA LEU A 267 -26.68 -3.09 -0.33
C LEU A 267 -26.03 -4.49 -0.30
N LEU A 268 -26.37 -5.34 0.64
CA LEU A 268 -25.81 -6.70 0.74
C LEU A 268 -26.42 -7.64 -0.31
N THR A 269 -27.71 -7.55 -0.60
CA THR A 269 -28.41 -8.43 -1.54
C THR A 269 -27.98 -8.17 -2.98
N TYR A 270 -28.08 -6.92 -3.43
CA TYR A 270 -27.85 -6.50 -4.82
C TYR A 270 -26.47 -5.88 -5.07
N GLY A 271 -25.73 -5.51 -4.02
CA GLY A 271 -24.55 -4.67 -4.16
C GLY A 271 -24.90 -3.21 -4.46
N GLN A 272 -26.16 -2.84 -4.36
CA GLN A 272 -26.69 -1.51 -4.67
C GLN A 272 -26.86 -0.70 -3.40
N PRO A 273 -26.00 0.30 -3.13
CA PRO A 273 -26.24 1.21 -2.02
C PRO A 273 -27.48 2.07 -2.27
N LEU A 274 -28.33 2.18 -1.27
CA LEU A 274 -29.48 3.06 -1.24
C LEU A 274 -29.35 4.04 -0.08
N HIS A 275 -30.02 5.21 -0.19
CA HIS A 275 -30.13 6.16 0.91
C HIS A 275 -31.59 6.51 1.19
N ALA A 276 -31.91 6.75 2.46
CA ALA A 276 -33.24 7.21 2.87
C ALA A 276 -33.14 8.58 3.52
N PHE A 277 -33.90 9.55 2.98
CA PHE A 277 -34.06 10.88 3.56
C PHE A 277 -35.40 10.98 4.29
N ASP A 278 -35.46 11.74 5.38
CA ASP A 278 -36.70 12.20 5.96
C ASP A 278 -37.29 13.26 5.03
N LEU A 279 -38.44 12.94 4.38
CA LEU A 279 -39.09 13.81 3.42
C LEU A 279 -39.50 15.14 4.06
N ASP A 280 -39.91 15.14 5.32
CA ASP A 280 -40.44 16.32 5.99
C ASP A 280 -39.38 17.31 6.42
N THR A 281 -38.15 16.85 6.63
CA THR A 281 -36.99 17.69 6.98
C THR A 281 -36.22 18.23 5.78
N LEU A 282 -36.54 17.79 4.55
CA LEU A 282 -35.91 18.31 3.34
C LEU A 282 -36.13 19.82 3.18
N PRO A 283 -35.03 20.62 3.03
CA PRO A 283 -35.12 22.07 2.81
C PRO A 283 -35.91 22.47 1.54
N SER A 284 -35.91 21.58 0.56
CA SER A 284 -36.60 21.73 -0.72
C SER A 284 -37.09 20.38 -1.22
N LYS A 285 -38.22 20.35 -1.90
CA LYS A 285 -38.73 19.14 -2.57
C LYS A 285 -38.11 18.92 -3.96
N ASN A 286 -37.05 19.62 -4.29
CA ASN A 286 -36.26 19.41 -5.48
C ASN A 286 -34.87 18.94 -5.06
N ILE A 287 -34.56 17.66 -5.30
CA ILE A 287 -33.26 17.05 -5.08
C ILE A 287 -32.40 17.23 -6.32
N ALA A 288 -31.15 17.62 -6.15
CA ALA A 288 -30.22 17.82 -7.26
C ALA A 288 -28.90 17.11 -6.99
N VAL A 289 -28.45 16.33 -7.95
CA VAL A 289 -27.07 15.86 -8.01
C VAL A 289 -26.24 16.96 -8.65
N ARG A 290 -25.18 17.41 -8.00
CA ARG A 290 -24.26 18.42 -8.52
C ARG A 290 -22.86 18.29 -7.94
N THR A 291 -21.91 19.01 -8.50
CA THR A 291 -20.61 19.19 -7.84
C THR A 291 -20.72 20.16 -6.67
N ALA A 292 -19.87 19.97 -5.68
CA ALA A 292 -19.78 20.84 -4.51
C ALA A 292 -19.43 22.28 -4.91
N LYS A 293 -19.96 23.25 -4.18
CA LYS A 293 -19.56 24.66 -4.27
C LYS A 293 -18.26 24.88 -3.51
N PRO A 294 -17.43 25.90 -3.87
CA PRO A 294 -16.22 26.19 -3.11
C PRO A 294 -16.50 26.40 -1.62
N ALA A 295 -15.71 25.73 -0.76
CA ALA A 295 -15.80 25.76 0.71
C ALA A 295 -17.19 25.36 1.26
N GLU A 296 -17.92 24.53 0.54
CA GLU A 296 -19.22 24.01 0.98
C GLU A 296 -19.02 22.99 2.12
N LYS A 297 -19.79 23.17 3.19
CA LYS A 297 -19.68 22.33 4.38
C LYS A 297 -20.89 21.44 4.53
N ILE A 298 -20.64 20.20 4.93
CA ILE A 298 -21.67 19.19 5.16
C ILE A 298 -21.40 18.55 6.52
N LYS A 299 -22.43 18.54 7.39
CA LYS A 299 -22.37 17.75 8.62
C LYS A 299 -22.88 16.35 8.32
N THR A 300 -21.99 15.37 8.40
CA THR A 300 -22.28 13.97 8.08
C THR A 300 -22.88 13.21 9.26
N LEU A 301 -23.45 12.02 8.99
CA LEU A 301 -24.14 11.17 9.99
C LEU A 301 -23.28 10.78 11.20
N ASP A 302 -21.98 10.84 11.09
CA ASP A 302 -21.04 10.64 12.23
C ASP A 302 -20.85 11.90 13.10
N GLY A 303 -21.62 12.97 12.83
CA GLY A 303 -21.61 14.24 13.57
C GLY A 303 -20.44 15.17 13.22
N VAL A 304 -19.60 14.83 12.25
CA VAL A 304 -18.44 15.61 11.84
C VAL A 304 -18.80 16.59 10.73
N GLU A 305 -18.42 17.86 10.89
CA GLU A 305 -18.51 18.86 9.82
C GLU A 305 -17.32 18.73 8.87
N ARG A 306 -17.58 18.53 7.59
CA ARG A 306 -16.58 18.35 6.54
C ARG A 306 -16.71 19.38 5.45
N GLU A 307 -15.61 19.89 4.96
CA GLU A 307 -15.55 20.78 3.81
C GLU A 307 -15.35 19.97 2.54
N ALA A 308 -16.26 20.13 1.57
CA ALA A 308 -16.19 19.43 0.30
C ALA A 308 -15.09 20.01 -0.59
N SER A 309 -14.40 19.12 -1.32
CA SER A 309 -13.38 19.47 -2.30
C SER A 309 -14.01 19.83 -3.66
N GLU A 310 -13.27 20.56 -4.49
CA GLU A 310 -13.68 20.83 -5.86
C GLU A 310 -13.76 19.50 -6.64
N GLY A 311 -14.94 19.22 -7.22
CA GLY A 311 -15.18 17.97 -7.95
C GLY A 311 -15.92 16.88 -7.14
N ASP A 312 -16.05 17.03 -5.81
CA ASP A 312 -16.90 16.14 -5.02
C ASP A 312 -18.35 16.21 -5.49
N ILE A 313 -18.99 15.07 -5.63
CA ILE A 313 -20.41 14.99 -5.96
C ILE A 313 -21.21 15.11 -4.66
N VAL A 314 -22.17 16.01 -4.64
CA VAL A 314 -23.08 16.19 -3.51
C VAL A 314 -24.54 16.04 -3.95
N ILE A 315 -25.36 15.50 -3.04
CA ILE A 315 -26.80 15.56 -3.16
C ILE A 315 -27.27 16.81 -2.43
N ALA A 316 -28.04 17.61 -3.10
CA ALA A 316 -28.53 18.89 -2.56
C ALA A 316 -30.05 19.00 -2.64
N ALA A 317 -30.68 19.72 -1.70
CA ALA A 317 -32.07 20.11 -1.76
C ALA A 317 -32.17 21.64 -1.86
N GLY A 318 -32.56 22.14 -3.03
CA GLY A 318 -32.42 23.56 -3.35
C GLY A 318 -30.96 23.98 -3.38
N ASP A 319 -30.59 24.93 -2.54
CA ASP A 319 -29.22 25.45 -2.47
C ASP A 319 -28.30 24.69 -1.48
N GLU A 320 -28.89 23.91 -0.58
CA GLU A 320 -28.18 23.26 0.55
C GLU A 320 -27.71 21.87 0.19
N ALA A 321 -26.40 21.61 0.39
CA ALA A 321 -25.83 20.28 0.24
C ALA A 321 -26.23 19.42 1.45
N LEU A 322 -26.78 18.25 1.16
CA LEU A 322 -27.26 17.33 2.18
C LEU A 322 -26.23 16.27 2.56
N MET A 323 -25.48 15.76 1.56
CA MET A 323 -24.58 14.64 1.76
C MET A 323 -23.49 14.56 0.68
N PHE A 324 -22.41 13.83 0.96
CA PHE A 324 -21.47 13.37 -0.05
C PHE A 324 -22.07 12.17 -0.79
N ALA A 325 -22.40 12.35 -2.07
CA ALA A 325 -23.02 11.33 -2.90
C ALA A 325 -22.24 10.01 -2.86
N GLY A 326 -22.91 8.91 -2.57
CA GLY A 326 -22.32 7.58 -2.55
C GLY A 326 -21.22 7.33 -1.50
N VAL A 327 -20.93 8.29 -0.62
CA VAL A 327 -19.90 8.18 0.43
C VAL A 327 -20.53 8.16 1.81
N MET A 328 -21.21 9.25 2.21
CA MET A 328 -21.84 9.33 3.53
C MET A 328 -23.01 10.33 3.54
N GLY A 329 -24.11 9.90 4.13
CA GLY A 329 -25.31 10.73 4.36
C GLY A 329 -25.06 11.89 5.32
N GLY A 330 -25.94 12.89 5.29
CA GLY A 330 -25.87 14.04 6.18
C GLY A 330 -26.90 13.99 7.31
N GLU A 331 -26.54 14.60 8.43
CA GLU A 331 -27.35 14.64 9.66
C GLU A 331 -28.71 15.36 9.47
N LEU A 332 -28.77 16.39 8.61
CA LEU A 332 -29.96 17.26 8.46
C LEU A 332 -31.21 16.50 8.06
N THR A 333 -31.07 15.45 7.26
CA THR A 333 -32.17 14.68 6.69
C THR A 333 -32.17 13.22 7.13
N GLU A 334 -31.51 12.96 8.26
CA GLU A 334 -31.42 11.63 8.87
C GLU A 334 -32.80 11.08 9.24
N VAL A 335 -33.00 9.80 8.96
CA VAL A 335 -34.21 9.08 9.40
C VAL A 335 -34.11 8.82 10.90
N THR A 336 -35.09 9.31 11.64
CA THR A 336 -35.17 9.18 13.11
C THR A 336 -36.43 8.47 13.52
N ALA A 337 -36.57 8.12 14.81
CA ALA A 337 -37.81 7.55 15.38
C ALA A 337 -39.08 8.44 15.19
N LYS A 338 -38.90 9.68 14.76
CA LYS A 338 -40.01 10.61 14.51
C LYS A 338 -40.39 10.73 13.03
N THR A 339 -39.58 10.18 12.16
CA THR A 339 -39.80 10.20 10.72
C THR A 339 -41.02 9.38 10.35
N THR A 340 -41.91 9.96 9.54
CA THR A 340 -43.11 9.29 9.07
C THR A 340 -43.20 9.20 7.54
N ASN A 341 -42.45 10.04 6.83
CA ASN A 341 -42.41 10.03 5.37
C ASN A 341 -40.93 10.00 4.93
N ILE A 342 -40.62 9.10 4.04
CA ILE A 342 -39.25 8.94 3.56
C ILE A 342 -39.11 9.03 2.05
N VAL A 343 -37.97 9.46 1.59
CA VAL A 343 -37.54 9.40 0.19
C VAL A 343 -36.40 8.44 0.09
N LEU A 344 -36.57 7.40 -0.69
CA LEU A 344 -35.50 6.45 -1.04
C LEU A 344 -34.78 6.93 -2.29
N GLU A 345 -33.45 6.90 -2.27
CA GLU A 345 -32.56 7.19 -3.38
C GLU A 345 -31.94 5.91 -3.90
N GLY A 346 -32.04 5.69 -5.22
CA GLY A 346 -31.29 4.65 -5.94
C GLY A 346 -30.51 5.28 -7.08
N ALA A 347 -29.21 5.11 -7.08
CA ALA A 347 -28.32 5.81 -8.00
C ALA A 347 -27.11 4.98 -8.44
N ILE A 348 -26.50 5.42 -9.56
CA ILE A 348 -25.13 5.09 -9.94
C ILE A 348 -24.40 6.42 -10.08
N PHE A 349 -23.24 6.54 -9.46
CA PHE A 349 -22.41 7.75 -9.51
C PHE A 349 -21.13 7.51 -10.30
N GLU A 350 -20.48 8.59 -10.75
CA GLU A 350 -19.19 8.50 -11.44
C GLU A 350 -18.12 7.90 -10.49
N PRO A 351 -17.56 6.73 -10.79
CA PRO A 351 -16.73 5.97 -9.83
C PRO A 351 -15.47 6.68 -9.35
N LYS A 352 -14.81 7.46 -10.23
CA LYS A 352 -13.58 8.17 -9.88
C LYS A 352 -13.85 9.32 -8.91
N ALA A 353 -14.95 10.05 -9.09
CA ALA A 353 -15.35 11.12 -8.17
C ALA A 353 -15.64 10.56 -6.78
N ILE A 354 -16.37 9.42 -6.70
CA ILE A 354 -16.62 8.77 -5.41
C ILE A 354 -15.32 8.32 -4.74
N ARG A 355 -14.41 7.71 -5.49
CA ARG A 355 -13.10 7.31 -4.97
C ARG A 355 -12.28 8.49 -4.44
N HIS A 356 -12.29 9.63 -5.18
CA HIS A 356 -11.59 10.84 -4.75
C HIS A 356 -12.22 11.41 -3.47
N ALA A 357 -13.55 11.58 -3.43
CA ALA A 357 -14.24 12.08 -2.26
C ALA A 357 -14.01 11.18 -1.03
N ALA A 358 -14.11 9.85 -1.17
CA ALA A 358 -13.87 8.90 -0.09
C ALA A 358 -12.45 9.00 0.47
N ARG A 359 -11.45 9.11 -0.41
CA ARG A 359 -10.05 9.28 -0.03
C ARG A 359 -9.79 10.62 0.65
N ASP A 360 -10.23 11.72 0.04
CA ASP A 360 -9.92 13.08 0.48
C ASP A 360 -10.62 13.41 1.80
N GLN A 361 -11.80 12.84 2.05
CA GLN A 361 -12.51 12.92 3.32
C GLN A 361 -12.07 11.84 4.33
N ASN A 362 -11.20 10.90 3.92
CA ASN A 362 -10.81 9.72 4.71
C ASN A 362 -12.03 8.91 5.20
N LEU A 363 -13.02 8.73 4.32
CA LEU A 363 -14.29 8.05 4.56
C LEU A 363 -14.45 6.86 3.61
N HIS A 364 -14.02 5.68 4.03
CA HIS A 364 -14.27 4.44 3.30
C HIS A 364 -15.50 3.75 3.88
N SER A 365 -16.63 3.91 3.20
CA SER A 365 -17.89 3.27 3.57
C SER A 365 -18.17 2.05 2.70
N GLU A 366 -19.13 1.21 3.14
CA GLU A 366 -19.63 0.08 2.34
C GLU A 366 -20.26 0.56 1.02
N ALA A 367 -20.85 1.76 1.01
CA ALA A 367 -21.40 2.39 -0.19
C ALA A 367 -20.29 2.85 -1.13
N SER A 368 -19.29 3.61 -0.65
CA SER A 368 -18.18 4.08 -1.49
C SER A 368 -17.36 2.94 -2.08
N THR A 369 -17.16 1.85 -1.32
CA THR A 369 -16.48 0.64 -1.77
C THR A 369 -17.14 0.02 -3.01
N ARG A 370 -18.48 0.04 -3.08
CA ARG A 370 -19.23 -0.46 -4.23
C ARG A 370 -19.25 0.52 -5.39
N PHE A 371 -19.62 1.77 -5.13
CA PHE A 371 -19.70 2.79 -6.19
C PHE A 371 -18.37 3.03 -6.91
N GLU A 372 -17.24 3.04 -6.18
CA GLU A 372 -15.93 3.25 -6.80
C GLU A 372 -15.48 2.10 -7.73
N ARG A 373 -16.05 0.89 -7.55
CA ARG A 373 -15.76 -0.31 -8.36
C ARG A 373 -16.85 -0.65 -9.36
N GLY A 374 -17.97 0.05 -9.28
CA GLY A 374 -19.16 -0.20 -10.09
C GLY A 374 -20.21 -1.06 -9.39
N VAL A 375 -21.45 -0.92 -9.85
CA VAL A 375 -22.61 -1.70 -9.41
C VAL A 375 -23.36 -2.21 -10.63
N ASN A 376 -24.18 -3.26 -10.46
CA ASN A 376 -25.01 -3.77 -11.54
C ASN A 376 -26.06 -2.74 -11.97
N VAL A 377 -25.96 -2.28 -13.21
CA VAL A 377 -26.80 -1.20 -13.73
C VAL A 377 -28.26 -1.61 -13.89
N GLU A 378 -28.57 -2.90 -14.04
CA GLU A 378 -29.92 -3.42 -14.17
C GLU A 378 -30.63 -3.52 -12.81
N ASP A 379 -29.88 -3.72 -11.71
CA ASP A 379 -30.44 -3.92 -10.38
C ASP A 379 -30.81 -2.62 -9.65
N THR A 380 -30.34 -1.44 -10.08
CA THR A 380 -30.54 -0.17 -9.35
C THR A 380 -31.99 0.11 -9.03
N PHE A 381 -32.89 0.01 -10.02
CA PHE A 381 -34.31 0.29 -9.82
C PHE A 381 -35.05 -0.89 -9.18
N THR A 382 -34.61 -2.11 -9.44
CA THR A 382 -35.13 -3.31 -8.77
C THR A 382 -34.85 -3.26 -7.27
N ALA A 383 -33.63 -2.91 -6.86
CA ALA A 383 -33.27 -2.75 -5.45
C ALA A 383 -34.06 -1.63 -4.77
N LEU A 384 -34.29 -0.49 -5.49
CA LEU A 384 -35.07 0.63 -4.99
C LEU A 384 -36.54 0.23 -4.74
N ASP A 385 -37.15 -0.51 -5.68
CA ASP A 385 -38.52 -0.98 -5.56
C ASP A 385 -38.65 -2.07 -4.48
N HIS A 386 -37.70 -2.99 -4.38
CA HIS A 386 -37.65 -4.00 -3.33
C HIS A 386 -37.51 -3.37 -1.94
N ALA A 387 -36.66 -2.35 -1.79
CA ALA A 387 -36.57 -1.60 -0.55
C ALA A 387 -37.88 -0.95 -0.16
N ALA A 388 -38.57 -0.30 -1.10
CA ALA A 388 -39.86 0.33 -0.84
C ALA A 388 -40.94 -0.69 -0.44
N ALA A 389 -41.02 -1.83 -1.13
CA ALA A 389 -41.95 -2.92 -0.80
C ALA A 389 -41.69 -3.47 0.60
N LEU A 390 -40.43 -3.77 0.94
CA LEU A 390 -40.06 -4.33 2.23
C LEU A 390 -40.24 -3.33 3.38
N ILE A 391 -39.96 -2.03 3.16
CA ILE A 391 -40.23 -0.99 4.16
C ILE A 391 -41.73 -0.88 4.40
N ALA A 392 -42.57 -0.93 3.35
CA ALA A 392 -44.03 -0.93 3.51
C ALA A 392 -44.51 -2.13 4.34
N GLU A 393 -43.89 -3.32 4.16
CA GLU A 393 -44.23 -4.53 4.92
C GLU A 393 -43.84 -4.41 6.41
N ILE A 394 -42.58 -4.02 6.71
CA ILE A 394 -42.08 -4.09 8.09
C ILE A 394 -42.23 -2.78 8.89
N ALA A 395 -42.40 -1.65 8.21
CA ALA A 395 -42.64 -0.35 8.83
C ALA A 395 -44.08 0.16 8.66
N GLY A 396 -44.96 -0.60 7.98
CA GLY A 396 -46.38 -0.27 7.81
C GLY A 396 -46.64 0.90 6.88
N GLY A 397 -45.70 1.23 5.97
CA GLY A 397 -45.81 2.40 5.10
C GLY A 397 -46.62 2.19 3.82
N ASP A 398 -46.97 3.31 3.20
CA ASP A 398 -47.69 3.42 1.92
C ASP A 398 -46.74 3.83 0.81
N VAL A 399 -46.48 2.95 -0.17
CA VAL A 399 -45.65 3.27 -1.33
C VAL A 399 -46.43 4.10 -2.33
N THR A 400 -45.90 5.25 -2.73
CA THR A 400 -46.54 6.12 -3.72
C THR A 400 -46.37 5.59 -5.16
N GLU A 401 -47.29 5.96 -6.08
CA GLU A 401 -47.27 5.50 -7.48
C GLU A 401 -46.02 6.01 -8.22
N GLY A 402 -45.30 5.09 -8.82
CA GLY A 402 -44.16 5.32 -9.69
C GLY A 402 -42.89 5.85 -8.99
N ARG A 403 -41.89 6.12 -9.79
CA ARG A 403 -40.61 6.70 -9.40
C ARG A 403 -40.40 8.05 -10.07
N VAL A 404 -39.64 8.94 -9.45
CA VAL A 404 -39.09 10.11 -10.12
C VAL A 404 -37.73 9.74 -10.66
N VAL A 405 -37.63 9.52 -11.96
CA VAL A 405 -36.40 9.22 -12.65
C VAL A 405 -35.81 10.53 -13.19
N ALA A 406 -34.70 10.98 -12.60
CA ALA A 406 -33.98 12.16 -13.06
C ALA A 406 -32.99 11.85 -14.18
N GLN A 407 -32.39 10.67 -14.14
CA GLN A 407 -31.45 10.17 -15.14
C GLN A 407 -31.54 8.66 -15.26
N ASP A 408 -31.50 8.19 -16.48
CA ASP A 408 -31.39 6.78 -16.86
C ASP A 408 -30.69 6.68 -18.22
N PHE A 409 -30.18 5.51 -18.56
CA PHE A 409 -29.59 5.22 -19.85
C PHE A 409 -29.93 3.81 -20.30
N ASP A 410 -30.04 3.64 -21.63
CA ASP A 410 -30.20 2.31 -22.22
C ASP A 410 -28.87 1.56 -22.10
N TYR A 411 -28.86 0.50 -21.30
CA TYR A 411 -27.66 -0.35 -21.16
C TYR A 411 -27.53 -1.25 -22.40
N GLU A 412 -26.42 -1.11 -23.09
CA GLU A 412 -26.03 -2.01 -24.18
C GLU A 412 -25.03 -3.02 -23.65
N ALA A 413 -25.40 -4.31 -23.61
CA ALA A 413 -24.51 -5.38 -23.16
C ALA A 413 -23.26 -5.47 -24.05
N PRO A 414 -22.05 -5.47 -23.51
CA PRO A 414 -20.84 -5.69 -24.29
C PRO A 414 -20.88 -7.05 -25.02
N VAL A 415 -20.40 -7.07 -26.25
CA VAL A 415 -20.24 -8.30 -27.03
C VAL A 415 -18.76 -8.56 -27.21
N VAL A 416 -18.28 -9.66 -26.65
CA VAL A 416 -16.86 -10.04 -26.68
C VAL A 416 -16.71 -11.34 -27.48
N LYS A 417 -15.65 -11.39 -28.28
CA LYS A 417 -15.35 -12.57 -29.10
C LYS A 417 -14.09 -13.27 -28.62
N VAL A 418 -14.12 -14.62 -28.68
CA VAL A 418 -12.96 -15.45 -28.39
C VAL A 418 -12.99 -16.71 -29.24
N THR A 419 -11.83 -17.18 -29.72
CA THR A 419 -11.77 -18.45 -30.46
C THR A 419 -11.20 -19.57 -29.59
N THR A 420 -11.69 -20.79 -29.79
CA THR A 420 -11.14 -22.01 -29.15
C THR A 420 -9.63 -22.14 -29.40
N ALA A 421 -9.18 -21.80 -30.59
CA ALA A 421 -7.75 -21.82 -30.92
C ALA A 421 -6.94 -20.83 -30.10
N HIS A 422 -7.48 -19.63 -29.88
CA HIS A 422 -6.81 -18.62 -29.04
C HIS A 422 -6.78 -19.04 -27.58
N VAL A 423 -7.90 -19.52 -27.02
CA VAL A 423 -7.97 -20.06 -25.67
C VAL A 423 -6.89 -21.10 -25.44
N ASN A 424 -6.83 -22.12 -26.33
CA ASN A 424 -5.86 -23.21 -26.23
C ASN A 424 -4.41 -22.71 -26.39
N HIS A 425 -4.18 -21.71 -27.23
CA HIS A 425 -2.86 -21.11 -27.39
C HIS A 425 -2.40 -20.41 -26.13
N VAL A 426 -3.28 -19.62 -25.49
CA VAL A 426 -2.96 -18.85 -24.27
C VAL A 426 -2.77 -19.78 -23.08
N LEU A 427 -3.66 -20.76 -22.90
CA LEU A 427 -3.66 -21.66 -21.75
C LEU A 427 -2.71 -22.86 -21.91
N GLY A 428 -2.25 -23.14 -23.13
CA GLY A 428 -1.45 -24.32 -23.45
C GLY A 428 -2.23 -25.63 -23.36
N THR A 429 -3.53 -25.58 -23.65
CA THR A 429 -4.49 -26.68 -23.49
C THR A 429 -5.00 -27.21 -24.86
N GLU A 430 -5.87 -28.23 -24.81
CA GLU A 430 -6.62 -28.77 -25.94
C GLU A 430 -8.13 -28.83 -25.63
N ILE A 431 -8.66 -27.78 -24.99
CA ILE A 431 -10.07 -27.66 -24.60
C ILE A 431 -10.91 -27.60 -25.88
N THR A 432 -12.01 -28.34 -25.88
CA THR A 432 -12.92 -28.41 -27.04
C THR A 432 -13.98 -27.30 -27.00
N ASP A 433 -14.62 -27.02 -28.15
CA ASP A 433 -15.77 -26.10 -28.23
C ASP A 433 -16.88 -26.49 -27.26
N ALA A 434 -17.13 -27.78 -27.08
CA ALA A 434 -18.17 -28.27 -26.16
C ALA A 434 -17.84 -28.04 -24.70
N GLU A 435 -16.57 -28.11 -24.29
CA GLU A 435 -16.13 -27.82 -22.92
C GLU A 435 -16.20 -26.31 -22.64
N ILE A 436 -15.84 -25.47 -23.61
CA ILE A 436 -16.00 -24.01 -23.50
C ILE A 436 -17.48 -23.62 -23.38
N SER A 437 -18.33 -24.23 -24.25
CA SER A 437 -19.79 -24.06 -24.20
C SER A 437 -20.34 -24.38 -22.81
N ALA A 438 -19.96 -25.54 -22.24
CA ALA A 438 -20.39 -25.95 -20.91
C ALA A 438 -19.95 -24.99 -19.81
N ILE A 439 -18.80 -24.31 -19.97
CA ILE A 439 -18.33 -23.27 -19.03
C ILE A 439 -19.19 -22.01 -19.17
N PHE A 440 -19.49 -21.55 -20.37
CA PHE A 440 -20.36 -20.39 -20.58
C PHE A 440 -21.80 -20.66 -20.13
N ASP A 441 -22.32 -21.88 -20.36
CA ASP A 441 -23.63 -22.31 -19.83
C ASP A 441 -23.67 -22.20 -18.29
N ARG A 442 -22.64 -22.68 -17.60
CA ARG A 442 -22.51 -22.58 -16.13
C ARG A 442 -22.41 -21.12 -15.62
N LEU A 443 -21.83 -20.23 -16.43
CA LEU A 443 -21.73 -18.79 -16.15
C LEU A 443 -23.03 -18.04 -16.49
N PHE A 444 -23.99 -18.72 -17.12
CA PHE A 444 -25.21 -18.11 -17.64
C PHE A 444 -24.92 -16.94 -18.59
N PHE A 445 -23.96 -17.18 -19.52
CA PHE A 445 -23.65 -16.24 -20.60
C PHE A 445 -24.39 -16.63 -21.84
N ASP A 446 -25.00 -15.66 -22.52
CA ASP A 446 -25.55 -15.84 -23.86
C ASP A 446 -24.43 -15.78 -24.87
N TYR A 447 -24.36 -16.77 -25.77
CA TYR A 447 -23.33 -16.83 -26.82
C TYR A 447 -23.81 -17.47 -28.10
N GLU A 448 -23.14 -17.14 -29.20
CA GLU A 448 -23.22 -17.82 -30.48
C GLU A 448 -21.88 -18.48 -30.82
N LEU A 449 -21.90 -19.73 -31.28
CA LEU A 449 -20.72 -20.46 -31.69
C LEU A 449 -20.75 -20.69 -33.22
N ASN A 450 -19.74 -20.19 -33.93
CA ASN A 450 -19.57 -20.38 -35.37
C ASN A 450 -18.10 -20.70 -35.69
N ASP A 451 -17.86 -21.89 -36.28
CA ASP A 451 -16.51 -22.34 -36.70
C ASP A 451 -15.41 -22.16 -35.63
N GLY A 452 -15.72 -22.46 -34.37
CA GLY A 452 -14.79 -22.32 -33.24
C GLY A 452 -14.60 -20.89 -32.73
N GLU A 453 -15.39 -19.89 -33.18
CA GLU A 453 -15.48 -18.55 -32.63
C GLU A 453 -16.76 -18.41 -31.79
N PHE A 454 -16.58 -18.07 -30.54
CA PHE A 454 -17.64 -17.68 -29.62
C PHE A 454 -17.84 -16.16 -29.68
N THR A 455 -19.08 -15.73 -29.88
CA THR A 455 -19.53 -14.34 -29.74
C THR A 455 -20.39 -14.27 -28.49
N VAL A 456 -19.85 -13.74 -27.38
CA VAL A 456 -20.48 -13.76 -26.06
C VAL A 456 -21.10 -12.42 -25.75
N THR A 457 -22.40 -12.41 -25.40
CA THR A 457 -23.08 -11.25 -24.86
C THR A 457 -22.91 -11.23 -23.34
N VAL A 458 -22.21 -10.23 -22.82
CA VAL A 458 -21.84 -10.16 -21.42
C VAL A 458 -23.00 -9.59 -20.58
N PRO A 459 -23.51 -10.32 -19.57
CA PRO A 459 -24.61 -9.82 -18.73
C PRO A 459 -24.15 -8.63 -17.87
N ALA A 460 -25.04 -7.70 -17.56
CA ALA A 460 -24.76 -6.46 -16.83
C ALA A 460 -24.10 -6.70 -15.45
N ARG A 461 -24.36 -7.85 -14.81
CA ARG A 461 -23.72 -8.22 -13.54
C ARG A 461 -22.21 -8.48 -13.64
N ARG A 462 -21.65 -8.66 -14.89
CA ARG A 462 -20.23 -8.93 -15.16
C ARG A 462 -19.60 -7.78 -15.97
N TRP A 463 -19.73 -6.55 -15.47
CA TRP A 463 -19.15 -5.35 -16.10
C TRP A 463 -17.62 -5.34 -16.17
N ASP A 464 -16.96 -6.29 -15.53
CA ASP A 464 -15.52 -6.52 -15.60
C ASP A 464 -15.07 -7.16 -16.93
N ILE A 465 -15.96 -7.84 -17.65
CA ILE A 465 -15.65 -8.57 -18.90
C ILE A 465 -15.84 -7.62 -20.08
N THR A 466 -14.74 -7.20 -20.69
CA THR A 466 -14.74 -6.20 -21.77
C THR A 466 -13.87 -6.58 -22.96
N ILE A 467 -12.92 -7.50 -22.78
CA ILE A 467 -11.96 -7.93 -23.79
C ILE A 467 -11.85 -9.47 -23.84
N GLU A 468 -11.24 -9.97 -24.90
CA GLU A 468 -11.01 -11.40 -25.11
C GLU A 468 -10.29 -12.10 -23.94
N ALA A 469 -9.32 -11.40 -23.33
CA ALA A 469 -8.56 -11.95 -22.20
C ALA A 469 -9.43 -12.24 -20.98
N ASP A 470 -10.49 -11.44 -20.76
CA ASP A 470 -11.42 -11.64 -19.65
C ASP A 470 -12.22 -12.94 -19.84
N LEU A 471 -12.61 -13.27 -21.09
CA LEU A 471 -13.25 -14.57 -21.40
C LEU A 471 -12.29 -15.74 -21.23
N VAL A 472 -11.01 -15.56 -21.59
CA VAL A 472 -9.98 -16.59 -21.34
C VAL A 472 -9.81 -16.84 -19.83
N GLU A 473 -9.85 -15.80 -19.01
CA GLU A 473 -9.83 -15.93 -17.53
C GLU A 473 -11.02 -16.75 -17.04
N GLU A 474 -12.23 -16.44 -17.50
CA GLU A 474 -13.44 -17.16 -17.10
C GLU A 474 -13.36 -18.66 -17.46
N ILE A 475 -12.85 -18.96 -18.65
CA ILE A 475 -12.64 -20.35 -19.09
C ILE A 475 -11.58 -21.02 -18.21
N ALA A 476 -10.43 -20.38 -17.99
CA ALA A 476 -9.33 -20.96 -17.25
C ALA A 476 -9.70 -21.27 -15.79
N ARG A 477 -10.37 -20.33 -15.11
CA ARG A 477 -10.72 -20.50 -13.69
C ARG A 477 -11.74 -21.61 -13.45
N LEU A 478 -12.75 -21.79 -14.34
CA LEU A 478 -13.75 -22.85 -14.23
C LEU A 478 -13.30 -24.19 -14.84
N TYR A 479 -12.38 -24.18 -15.79
CA TYR A 479 -11.64 -25.36 -16.20
C TYR A 479 -10.76 -25.88 -15.06
N GLY A 480 -10.21 -24.98 -14.25
CA GLY A 480 -9.38 -25.22 -13.09
C GLY A 480 -7.90 -25.05 -13.41
N TYR A 481 -7.26 -24.11 -12.71
CA TYR A 481 -5.83 -23.83 -12.87
C TYR A 481 -4.95 -25.05 -12.61
N ASP A 482 -5.39 -25.98 -11.75
CA ASP A 482 -4.67 -27.23 -11.47
C ASP A 482 -4.64 -28.18 -12.70
N ASN A 483 -5.53 -27.99 -13.65
CA ASN A 483 -5.59 -28.78 -14.89
C ASN A 483 -4.74 -28.18 -16.02
N LEU A 484 -4.21 -26.97 -15.85
CA LEU A 484 -3.35 -26.34 -16.84
C LEU A 484 -2.00 -27.05 -16.91
N PRO A 485 -1.47 -27.34 -18.11
CA PRO A 485 -0.19 -28.02 -18.25
C PRO A 485 0.97 -27.12 -17.81
N ALA A 486 1.85 -27.65 -16.97
CA ALA A 486 3.10 -27.00 -16.62
C ALA A 486 4.11 -27.22 -17.77
N THR A 487 4.40 -26.16 -18.53
CA THR A 487 5.32 -26.19 -19.64
C THR A 487 6.57 -25.38 -19.35
N LEU A 488 7.72 -25.82 -19.91
CA LEU A 488 8.95 -25.04 -19.89
C LEU A 488 8.96 -24.07 -21.08
N PRO A 489 9.46 -22.84 -20.90
CA PRO A 489 9.66 -21.94 -22.03
C PRO A 489 10.66 -22.56 -23.01
N THR A 490 10.33 -22.51 -24.29
CA THR A 490 11.19 -22.95 -25.39
C THR A 490 11.73 -21.75 -26.15
N GLY A 491 12.99 -21.79 -26.53
CA GLY A 491 13.64 -20.71 -27.27
C GLY A 491 15.06 -21.07 -27.65
N GLU A 492 15.64 -20.30 -28.54
CA GLU A 492 17.07 -20.43 -28.87
C GLU A 492 17.90 -20.05 -27.65
N THR A 493 18.84 -20.92 -27.31
CA THR A 493 19.81 -20.60 -26.25
C THR A 493 20.85 -19.63 -26.80
N THR A 494 20.89 -18.43 -26.26
CA THR A 494 21.94 -17.44 -26.54
C THR A 494 22.89 -17.31 -25.37
N PRO A 495 24.22 -17.13 -25.58
CA PRO A 495 25.13 -16.87 -24.48
C PRO A 495 24.71 -15.59 -23.72
N GLY A 496 24.45 -15.73 -22.44
CA GLY A 496 24.21 -14.60 -21.58
C GLY A 496 25.48 -13.73 -21.44
N LYS A 497 25.33 -12.40 -21.57
CA LYS A 497 26.44 -11.46 -21.33
C LYS A 497 25.93 -10.24 -20.61
N LEU A 498 26.83 -9.59 -19.87
CA LEU A 498 26.55 -8.31 -19.26
C LEU A 498 26.56 -7.21 -20.32
N THR A 499 25.71 -6.21 -20.15
CA THR A 499 25.89 -4.94 -20.87
C THR A 499 27.17 -4.25 -20.38
N PRO A 500 27.79 -3.35 -21.17
CA PRO A 500 28.98 -2.63 -20.73
C PRO A 500 28.78 -1.91 -19.39
N LYS A 501 27.61 -1.28 -19.17
CA LYS A 501 27.27 -0.60 -17.90
C LYS A 501 27.16 -1.60 -16.72
N GLN A 502 26.54 -2.75 -16.93
CA GLN A 502 26.47 -3.79 -15.90
C GLN A 502 27.84 -4.34 -15.56
N ALA A 503 28.71 -4.50 -16.58
CA ALA A 503 30.10 -4.94 -16.36
C ALA A 503 30.88 -3.91 -15.54
N LEU A 504 30.75 -2.60 -15.87
CA LEU A 504 31.38 -1.51 -15.11
C LEU A 504 30.94 -1.53 -13.64
N ILE A 505 29.62 -1.58 -13.38
CA ILE A 505 29.07 -1.61 -12.01
C ILE A 505 29.63 -2.80 -11.22
N ARG A 506 29.66 -3.98 -11.83
CA ARG A 506 30.23 -5.17 -11.17
C ARG A 506 31.71 -5.05 -10.89
N ALA A 507 32.49 -4.54 -11.85
CA ALA A 507 33.90 -4.29 -11.67
C ALA A 507 34.14 -3.27 -10.54
N THR A 508 33.41 -2.17 -10.53
CA THR A 508 33.48 -1.14 -9.47
C THR A 508 33.29 -1.74 -8.07
N ARG A 509 32.28 -2.58 -7.90
CA ARG A 509 32.04 -3.26 -6.61
C ARG A 509 33.20 -4.17 -6.22
N HIS A 510 33.64 -4.99 -7.15
CA HIS A 510 34.72 -5.93 -6.92
C HIS A 510 36.06 -5.25 -6.59
N ASP A 511 36.35 -4.14 -7.28
CA ASP A 511 37.54 -3.34 -7.03
C ASP A 511 37.51 -2.72 -5.64
N LEU A 512 36.39 -2.13 -5.21
CA LEU A 512 36.25 -1.54 -3.88
C LEU A 512 36.34 -2.58 -2.76
N GLU A 513 35.77 -3.76 -2.95
CA GLU A 513 35.95 -4.89 -2.03
C GLU A 513 37.42 -5.32 -1.95
N GLY A 514 38.10 -5.40 -3.10
CA GLY A 514 39.53 -5.68 -3.18
C GLY A 514 40.42 -4.60 -2.52
N LEU A 515 39.95 -3.38 -2.46
CA LEU A 515 40.60 -2.24 -1.81
C LEU A 515 40.25 -2.12 -0.31
N GLY A 516 39.49 -3.07 0.24
CA GLY A 516 39.23 -3.19 1.66
C GLY A 516 38.00 -2.52 2.17
N LEU A 517 37.06 -2.07 1.28
CA LEU A 517 35.78 -1.56 1.72
C LEU A 517 34.71 -2.67 1.71
N ASN A 518 33.74 -2.55 2.60
CA ASN A 518 32.58 -3.43 2.65
C ASN A 518 31.37 -2.75 2.02
N GLN A 519 30.58 -3.51 1.26
CA GLN A 519 29.36 -2.97 0.68
C GLN A 519 28.31 -2.69 1.75
N ALA A 520 27.70 -1.50 1.70
CA ALA A 520 26.49 -1.15 2.41
C ALA A 520 25.35 -0.89 1.41
N ILE A 521 24.13 -1.11 1.84
CA ILE A 521 22.93 -0.77 1.10
C ILE A 521 22.03 0.05 2.03
N SER A 522 22.04 1.35 1.84
CA SER A 522 21.28 2.30 2.64
C SER A 522 19.91 2.58 2.02
N TYR A 523 19.03 3.19 2.79
CA TYR A 523 17.71 3.57 2.29
C TYR A 523 17.77 4.71 1.27
N VAL A 524 16.96 4.60 0.22
CA VAL A 524 16.80 5.67 -0.79
C VAL A 524 16.10 6.90 -0.20
N LEU A 525 15.20 6.68 0.77
CA LEU A 525 14.43 7.74 1.42
C LEU A 525 15.11 8.20 2.70
N THR A 526 15.13 9.52 2.92
CA THR A 526 15.76 10.17 4.07
C THR A 526 14.93 11.36 4.55
N THR A 527 15.45 12.12 5.53
CA THR A 527 14.82 13.37 6.01
C THR A 527 15.09 14.53 5.06
N PRO A 528 14.24 15.59 5.03
CA PRO A 528 14.45 16.76 4.22
C PRO A 528 15.81 17.45 4.45
N GLU A 529 16.30 17.46 5.71
CA GLU A 529 17.58 18.06 6.05
C GLU A 529 18.75 17.30 5.44
N LYS A 530 18.69 15.95 5.44
CA LYS A 530 19.76 15.11 4.92
C LYS A 530 19.72 14.98 3.41
N ALA A 531 18.54 15.05 2.79
CA ALA A 531 18.38 14.86 1.35
C ALA A 531 19.17 15.88 0.52
N ASN A 532 19.41 17.05 1.07
CA ASN A 532 20.14 18.15 0.42
C ASN A 532 21.65 18.17 0.72
N ASN A 533 22.15 17.27 1.59
CA ASN A 533 23.58 17.23 1.94
C ASN A 533 24.39 16.48 0.86
N PHE A 534 25.62 16.92 0.65
CA PHE A 534 26.62 16.29 -0.22
C PHE A 534 26.22 16.18 -1.70
N GLN A 535 25.27 16.95 -2.17
CA GLN A 535 24.81 16.87 -3.56
C GLN A 535 25.93 17.17 -4.55
N LEU A 536 26.04 16.32 -5.58
CA LEU A 536 26.95 16.49 -6.72
C LEU A 536 26.25 17.19 -7.90
N HIS A 537 24.93 17.13 -7.95
CA HIS A 537 24.12 17.67 -9.04
C HIS A 537 23.25 18.84 -8.59
N ASP A 538 23.02 19.77 -9.47
CA ASP A 538 22.02 20.81 -9.27
C ASP A 538 20.63 20.21 -9.44
N GLY A 539 19.71 20.55 -8.54
CA GLY A 539 18.32 20.10 -8.53
C GLY A 539 17.81 19.88 -7.12
N GLN A 540 16.57 19.42 -7.03
CA GLN A 540 15.92 19.21 -5.75
C GLN A 540 15.63 17.73 -5.53
N PRO A 541 15.79 17.22 -4.29
CA PRO A 541 15.29 15.92 -3.91
C PRO A 541 13.76 15.86 -4.06
N ILE A 542 13.24 14.67 -4.31
CA ILE A 542 11.81 14.47 -4.53
C ILE A 542 11.14 14.24 -3.18
N GLN A 543 10.08 15.02 -2.92
CA GLN A 543 9.21 14.85 -1.78
C GLN A 543 8.14 13.80 -2.10
N LEU A 544 7.93 12.83 -1.21
CA LEU A 544 6.79 11.91 -1.30
C LEU A 544 5.51 12.59 -0.83
N ASP A 545 4.41 12.36 -1.53
CA ASP A 545 3.09 12.90 -1.16
C ASP A 545 2.59 12.31 0.16
N TYR A 546 2.77 11.00 0.35
CA TYR A 546 2.34 10.27 1.54
C TYR A 546 3.49 9.44 2.13
N PRO A 547 4.44 10.07 2.84
CA PRO A 547 5.56 9.35 3.43
C PRO A 547 5.08 8.47 4.59
N MET A 548 5.63 7.27 4.71
CA MET A 548 5.32 6.35 5.81
C MET A 548 5.77 6.87 7.18
N SER A 549 6.81 7.70 7.23
CA SER A 549 7.31 8.35 8.43
C SER A 549 8.08 9.63 8.09
N GLN A 550 8.30 10.48 9.10
CA GLN A 550 9.10 11.71 8.94
C GLN A 550 10.54 11.44 8.54
N ASP A 551 11.09 10.27 8.86
CA ASP A 551 12.45 9.88 8.51
C ASP A 551 12.60 9.41 7.06
N ARG A 552 11.50 9.28 6.31
CA ARG A 552 11.44 8.70 4.97
C ARG A 552 10.60 9.53 4.02
N GLN A 553 10.83 10.85 4.02
CA GLN A 553 10.00 11.80 3.29
C GLN A 553 10.55 12.15 1.91
N GLN A 554 11.86 12.17 1.75
CA GLN A 554 12.51 12.62 0.51
C GLN A 554 13.50 11.60 -0.02
N THR A 555 13.67 11.59 -1.34
CA THR A 555 14.72 10.79 -1.98
C THR A 555 16.09 11.40 -1.70
N ARG A 556 17.11 10.55 -1.62
CA ARG A 556 18.50 10.98 -1.41
C ARG A 556 19.08 11.67 -2.66
N GLY A 557 19.78 12.78 -2.46
CA GLY A 557 20.61 13.44 -3.47
C GLY A 557 22.06 12.98 -3.46
N SER A 558 22.46 12.20 -2.46
CA SER A 558 23.81 11.64 -2.26
C SER A 558 23.74 10.31 -1.52
N LEU A 559 24.67 9.40 -1.81
CA LEU A 559 24.84 8.13 -1.07
C LEU A 559 25.47 8.35 0.30
N LEU A 560 26.23 9.41 0.47
CA LEU A 560 26.98 9.70 1.71
C LEU A 560 26.06 9.90 2.91
N THR A 561 24.85 10.38 2.73
CA THR A 561 23.87 10.55 3.82
C THR A 561 23.55 9.24 4.51
N GLY A 562 23.32 8.18 3.74
CA GLY A 562 23.09 6.83 4.24
C GLY A 562 24.33 6.20 4.83
N LEU A 563 25.46 6.28 4.10
CA LEU A 563 26.75 5.73 4.56
C LEU A 563 27.20 6.31 5.90
N LEU A 564 26.99 7.62 6.15
CA LEU A 564 27.33 8.22 7.44
C LEU A 564 26.41 7.74 8.56
N ASP A 565 25.15 7.47 8.29
CA ASP A 565 24.23 6.84 9.25
C ASP A 565 24.70 5.40 9.57
N ASP A 566 25.16 4.66 8.57
CA ASP A 566 25.71 3.31 8.75
C ASP A 566 27.02 3.34 9.55
N VAL A 567 27.91 4.32 9.32
CA VAL A 567 29.10 4.55 10.17
C VAL A 567 28.69 4.83 11.60
N ALA A 568 27.74 5.75 11.82
CA ALA A 568 27.26 6.09 13.16
C ALA A 568 26.68 4.87 13.88
N TYR A 569 25.92 4.04 13.18
CA TYR A 569 25.37 2.78 13.70
C TYR A 569 26.48 1.83 14.17
N ASN A 570 27.53 1.66 13.40
CA ASN A 570 28.66 0.79 13.70
C ASN A 570 29.50 1.35 14.86
N VAL A 571 29.83 2.64 14.83
CA VAL A 571 30.62 3.32 15.90
C VAL A 571 29.88 3.25 17.24
N ALA A 572 28.55 3.43 17.26
CA ALA A 572 27.75 3.29 18.48
C ALA A 572 27.80 1.86 19.05
N ARG A 573 28.14 0.85 18.22
CA ARG A 573 28.32 -0.55 18.61
C ARG A 573 29.80 -0.94 18.84
N LYS A 574 30.66 0.06 19.02
CA LYS A 574 32.08 -0.10 19.33
C LYS A 574 32.93 -0.65 18.17
N GLN A 575 32.43 -0.57 16.94
CA GLN A 575 33.24 -0.79 15.73
C GLN A 575 33.88 0.57 15.38
N ALA A 576 35.10 0.78 15.83
CA ALA A 576 35.80 2.06 15.67
C ALA A 576 36.36 2.24 14.25
N ASP A 577 36.75 1.14 13.62
CA ASP A 577 37.37 1.09 12.31
C ASP A 577 36.30 0.64 11.31
N VAL A 578 35.86 1.55 10.46
CA VAL A 578 34.77 1.33 9.50
C VAL A 578 35.22 1.81 8.11
N ALA A 579 35.11 0.93 7.12
CA ALA A 579 35.34 1.23 5.72
C ALA A 579 34.17 0.65 4.90
N LEU A 580 33.29 1.52 4.43
CA LEU A 580 32.08 1.15 3.70
C LEU A 580 32.03 1.82 2.34
N TYR A 581 31.40 1.15 1.38
CA TYR A 581 31.00 1.75 0.11
C TYR A 581 29.55 1.40 -0.22
N GLU A 582 28.90 2.25 -1.00
CA GLU A 582 27.62 1.97 -1.62
C GLU A 582 27.67 2.34 -3.09
N GLN A 583 27.13 1.50 -3.95
CA GLN A 583 26.84 1.79 -5.34
C GLN A 583 25.32 1.76 -5.49
N GLY A 584 24.76 2.83 -6.03
CA GLY A 584 23.32 2.98 -6.15
C GLY A 584 22.94 4.30 -6.83
N ARG A 585 21.64 4.55 -6.88
CA ARG A 585 21.12 5.73 -7.57
C ARG A 585 20.84 6.88 -6.61
N VAL A 586 21.07 8.08 -7.12
CA VAL A 586 20.58 9.33 -6.56
C VAL A 586 19.50 9.91 -7.47
N PHE A 587 18.62 10.73 -6.91
CA PHE A 587 17.42 11.20 -7.60
C PHE A 587 17.41 12.71 -7.61
N VAL A 588 17.27 13.29 -8.82
CA VAL A 588 17.34 14.74 -9.03
C VAL A 588 16.15 15.19 -9.86
N SER A 589 15.31 16.06 -9.29
CA SER A 589 14.22 16.71 -10.02
C SER A 589 14.68 17.99 -10.68
N ASN A 590 14.26 18.20 -11.91
CA ASN A 590 14.45 19.48 -12.64
C ASN A 590 13.38 20.54 -12.30
N GLY A 591 12.43 20.21 -11.40
CA GLY A 591 11.32 21.08 -11.00
C GLY A 591 10.08 21.02 -11.89
N ASP A 592 10.07 20.20 -12.95
CA ASP A 592 8.88 19.95 -13.77
C ASP A 592 8.12 18.73 -13.23
N ALA A 593 6.92 18.96 -12.68
CA ALA A 593 6.07 17.92 -12.12
C ALA A 593 5.58 16.88 -13.15
N ASN A 594 5.65 17.19 -14.44
CA ASN A 594 5.23 16.28 -15.53
C ASN A 594 6.38 15.39 -16.05
N GLN A 595 7.59 15.58 -15.53
CA GLN A 595 8.76 14.80 -15.92
C GLN A 595 9.21 13.91 -14.77
N LEU A 596 9.58 12.67 -15.11
CA LEU A 596 10.23 11.79 -14.15
C LEU A 596 11.59 12.38 -13.75
N PRO A 597 12.01 12.23 -12.49
CA PRO A 597 13.32 12.66 -12.03
C PRO A 597 14.44 11.92 -12.75
N ALA A 598 15.60 12.55 -12.84
CA ALA A 598 16.81 11.87 -13.27
C ALA A 598 17.25 10.87 -12.18
N GLU A 599 17.48 9.62 -12.56
CA GLU A 599 18.09 8.58 -11.75
C GLU A 599 19.54 8.41 -12.20
N ILE A 600 20.49 8.85 -11.37
CA ILE A 600 21.90 8.88 -11.73
C ILE A 600 22.65 7.85 -10.91
N GLU A 601 23.42 6.99 -11.58
CA GLU A 601 24.20 5.95 -10.95
C GLU A 601 25.44 6.53 -10.28
N HIS A 602 25.58 6.34 -8.97
CA HIS A 602 26.71 6.81 -8.19
C HIS A 602 27.44 5.64 -7.49
N VAL A 603 28.66 5.91 -7.09
CA VAL A 603 29.38 5.14 -6.09
C VAL A 603 29.98 6.09 -5.07
N ALA A 604 29.84 5.77 -3.80
CA ALA A 604 30.43 6.52 -2.70
C ALA A 604 31.13 5.58 -1.72
N GLY A 605 32.08 6.12 -0.98
CA GLY A 605 32.74 5.37 0.08
C GLY A 605 33.16 6.26 1.24
N VAL A 606 33.23 5.68 2.41
CA VAL A 606 33.61 6.31 3.67
C VAL A 606 34.62 5.46 4.43
N ILE A 607 35.62 6.10 5.03
CA ILE A 607 36.58 5.45 5.92
C ILE A 607 36.70 6.25 7.23
N THR A 608 36.74 5.57 8.37
CA THR A 608 37.00 6.16 9.69
C THR A 608 37.76 5.20 10.58
N GLY A 609 38.49 5.71 11.56
CA GLY A 609 39.34 4.92 12.45
C GLY A 609 40.66 4.50 11.82
N ASN A 610 40.98 3.22 11.74
CA ASN A 610 42.20 2.70 11.11
C ASN A 610 41.82 1.97 9.81
N VAL A 611 42.52 2.29 8.71
CA VAL A 611 42.43 1.51 7.46
C VAL A 611 43.22 0.21 7.54
N LEU A 612 44.35 0.21 8.30
CA LEU A 612 45.07 -1.01 8.65
C LEU A 612 45.16 -1.14 10.17
N PRO A 613 44.67 -2.22 10.75
CA PRO A 613 44.76 -2.45 12.20
C PRO A 613 46.23 -2.67 12.60
N ARG A 614 46.54 -2.39 13.86
CA ARG A 614 47.87 -2.70 14.41
C ARG A 614 48.12 -4.20 14.37
N THR A 615 49.26 -4.56 13.83
CA THR A 615 49.77 -5.92 13.83
C THR A 615 50.99 -6.04 14.73
N TRP A 616 51.56 -7.25 14.84
CA TRP A 616 52.81 -7.47 15.54
C TRP A 616 54.03 -6.91 14.78
N ALA A 617 53.87 -6.73 13.46
CA ALA A 617 54.94 -6.25 12.57
C ALA A 617 54.85 -4.74 12.33
N GLU A 618 53.65 -4.18 12.32
CA GLU A 618 53.41 -2.82 11.89
C GLU A 618 52.41 -2.08 12.83
N GLY A 619 52.60 -0.77 12.93
CA GLY A 619 51.67 0.11 13.64
C GLY A 619 50.31 0.23 12.91
N ALA A 620 49.29 0.72 13.64
CA ALA A 620 48.02 1.02 12.98
C ALA A 620 48.19 2.19 12.00
N GLN A 621 47.60 2.08 10.82
CA GLN A 621 47.48 3.19 9.87
C GLN A 621 46.12 3.80 10.01
N LYS A 622 46.06 5.07 10.39
CA LYS A 622 44.79 5.83 10.50
C LYS A 622 44.22 6.18 9.14
N ALA A 623 42.91 6.26 9.08
CA ALA A 623 42.22 6.84 7.95
C ALA A 623 42.61 8.31 7.81
N ASP A 624 43.04 8.71 6.60
CA ASP A 624 43.31 10.08 6.24
C ASP A 624 42.92 10.37 4.78
N PHE A 625 43.17 11.58 4.32
CA PHE A 625 42.87 11.99 2.97
C PHE A 625 43.63 11.15 1.93
N PHE A 626 44.91 10.88 2.18
CA PHE A 626 45.76 10.17 1.21
C PHE A 626 45.44 8.68 1.11
N ALA A 627 45.07 8.07 2.22
CA ALA A 627 44.58 6.67 2.21
C ALA A 627 43.33 6.54 1.35
N LEU A 628 42.34 7.44 1.50
CA LEU A 628 41.14 7.43 0.70
C LEU A 628 41.42 7.80 -0.77
N LYS A 629 42.32 8.80 -1.00
CA LYS A 629 42.74 9.18 -2.33
C LYS A 629 43.37 8.04 -3.11
N GLY A 630 44.22 7.23 -2.46
CA GLY A 630 44.80 6.04 -3.07
C GLY A 630 43.75 5.01 -3.50
N ILE A 631 42.69 4.82 -2.70
CA ILE A 631 41.56 3.96 -3.07
C ILE A 631 40.85 4.50 -4.32
N VAL A 632 40.55 5.82 -4.36
CA VAL A 632 39.88 6.44 -5.50
C VAL A 632 40.77 6.41 -6.75
N GLU A 633 42.06 6.71 -6.63
CA GLU A 633 43.00 6.68 -7.76
C GLU A 633 43.10 5.25 -8.34
N ARG A 634 43.16 4.24 -7.49
CA ARG A 634 43.21 2.85 -7.95
C ARG A 634 41.91 2.43 -8.63
N LEU A 635 40.77 2.84 -8.08
CA LEU A 635 39.47 2.59 -8.71
C LEU A 635 39.38 3.25 -10.09
N LEU A 636 39.75 4.54 -10.20
CA LEU A 636 39.71 5.29 -11.45
C LEU A 636 40.68 4.75 -12.51
N ALA A 637 41.85 4.26 -12.10
CA ALA A 637 42.79 3.61 -13.00
C ALA A 637 42.19 2.38 -13.70
N ASN A 638 41.33 1.63 -13.02
CA ASN A 638 40.68 0.45 -13.60
C ASN A 638 39.60 0.80 -14.67
N TYR A 639 39.20 2.08 -14.75
CA TYR A 639 38.23 2.52 -15.79
C TYR A 639 38.87 2.87 -17.14
N ALA A 640 40.21 2.82 -17.22
CA ALA A 640 40.97 3.10 -18.43
C ALA A 640 40.57 4.43 -19.11
N LEU A 641 40.48 5.51 -18.32
CA LEU A 641 40.09 6.83 -18.81
C LEU A 641 41.14 7.41 -19.76
N ALA A 642 40.69 8.07 -20.84
CA ALA A 642 41.60 8.61 -21.83
C ALA A 642 42.27 9.93 -21.37
N ASP A 643 41.57 10.70 -20.52
CA ASP A 643 42.05 11.95 -19.98
C ASP A 643 42.54 11.78 -18.55
N ASP A 644 43.44 12.69 -18.14
CA ASP A 644 44.03 12.68 -16.81
C ASP A 644 43.02 13.00 -15.72
N VAL A 645 43.15 12.31 -14.61
CA VAL A 645 42.36 12.53 -13.38
C VAL A 645 43.01 13.65 -12.57
N ARG A 646 42.27 14.71 -12.30
CA ARG A 646 42.74 15.87 -11.53
C ARG A 646 41.95 16.01 -10.22
N PHE A 647 42.65 16.21 -9.11
CA PHE A 647 42.05 16.55 -7.81
C PHE A 647 42.25 18.05 -7.57
N VAL A 648 41.17 18.83 -7.66
CA VAL A 648 41.19 20.28 -7.56
C VAL A 648 40.70 20.72 -6.19
N PRO A 649 41.51 21.36 -5.33
CA PRO A 649 41.05 21.82 -4.02
C PRO A 649 39.82 22.72 -4.13
N THR A 650 38.84 22.48 -3.27
CA THR A 650 37.56 23.22 -3.27
C THR A 650 37.10 23.55 -1.87
N THR A 651 36.43 24.71 -1.72
CA THR A 651 35.73 25.13 -0.50
C THR A 651 34.21 25.21 -0.73
N ALA A 652 33.72 24.78 -1.90
CA ALA A 652 32.32 24.96 -2.30
C ALA A 652 31.35 23.99 -1.61
N ARG A 653 31.86 22.94 -0.95
CA ARG A 653 31.04 21.90 -0.31
C ARG A 653 30.98 22.14 1.18
N ALA A 654 29.83 22.65 1.65
CA ALA A 654 29.66 23.05 3.05
C ALA A 654 29.76 21.88 4.06
N GLU A 655 29.40 20.69 3.63
CA GLU A 655 29.44 19.46 4.45
C GLU A 655 30.83 18.85 4.56
N MET A 656 31.79 19.35 3.75
CA MET A 656 33.17 18.88 3.72
C MET A 656 34.15 19.89 4.32
N HIS A 657 35.28 19.44 4.78
CA HIS A 657 36.31 20.26 5.40
C HIS A 657 37.00 21.18 4.36
N PRO A 658 36.97 22.54 4.52
CA PRO A 658 37.39 23.46 3.48
C PRO A 658 38.88 23.36 3.10
N GLY A 659 39.73 22.90 3.98
CA GLY A 659 41.16 22.71 3.74
C GLY A 659 41.58 21.27 3.40
N ARG A 660 40.63 20.33 3.28
CA ARG A 660 40.93 18.92 3.02
C ARG A 660 39.89 18.29 2.11
N THR A 661 39.46 19.03 1.09
CA THR A 661 38.48 18.60 0.10
C THR A 661 38.93 18.96 -1.29
N ALA A 662 38.69 18.05 -2.24
CA ALA A 662 38.95 18.30 -3.66
C ALA A 662 37.79 17.78 -4.49
N ASP A 663 37.46 18.54 -5.56
CA ASP A 663 36.66 18.06 -6.67
C ASP A 663 37.51 17.19 -7.59
N ILE A 664 36.91 16.17 -8.21
CA ILE A 664 37.58 15.21 -9.07
C ILE A 664 37.13 15.45 -10.52
N TYR A 665 38.07 15.76 -11.38
CA TYR A 665 37.84 16.00 -12.80
C TYR A 665 38.57 14.97 -13.66
N VAL A 666 37.95 14.63 -14.78
CA VAL A 666 38.59 13.92 -15.89
C VAL A 666 38.49 14.82 -17.13
N GLY A 667 39.60 15.30 -17.61
CA GLY A 667 39.58 16.44 -18.56
C GLY A 667 38.87 17.63 -17.93
N GLU A 668 37.77 18.11 -18.54
CA GLU A 668 36.94 19.20 -18.00
C GLU A 668 35.67 18.70 -17.30
N THR A 669 35.43 17.40 -17.24
CA THR A 669 34.23 16.83 -16.66
C THR A 669 34.40 16.60 -15.16
N LEU A 670 33.54 17.24 -14.36
CA LEU A 670 33.42 16.96 -12.92
C LEU A 670 32.76 15.60 -12.73
N ILE A 671 33.51 14.64 -12.17
CA ILE A 671 33.00 13.28 -11.93
C ILE A 671 32.69 12.98 -10.47
N GLY A 672 33.09 13.83 -9.54
CA GLY A 672 32.88 13.59 -8.10
C GLY A 672 33.72 14.48 -7.20
N PHE A 673 33.79 14.08 -5.95
CA PHE A 673 34.61 14.78 -4.94
C PHE A 673 35.12 13.79 -3.88
N ILE A 674 36.13 14.25 -3.15
CA ILE A 674 36.79 13.50 -2.08
C ILE A 674 37.23 14.47 -0.97
N GLY A 675 37.16 14.04 0.30
CA GLY A 675 37.71 14.85 1.38
C GLY A 675 37.37 14.34 2.78
N GLN A 676 37.73 15.12 3.76
CA GLN A 676 37.32 14.95 5.15
C GLN A 676 35.90 15.52 5.31
N VAL A 677 35.01 14.79 5.96
CA VAL A 677 33.71 15.31 6.41
C VAL A 677 33.92 16.44 7.39
N HIS A 678 33.21 17.56 7.21
CA HIS A 678 33.36 18.73 8.08
C HIS A 678 33.09 18.35 9.53
N PRO A 679 33.87 18.84 10.54
CA PRO A 679 33.68 18.47 11.94
C PRO A 679 32.28 18.73 12.49
N LEU A 680 31.60 19.79 12.04
CA LEU A 680 30.20 20.07 12.41
C LEU A 680 29.24 19.06 11.80
N THR A 681 29.45 18.67 10.57
CA THR A 681 28.67 17.64 9.88
C THR A 681 28.89 16.26 10.54
N ALA A 682 30.15 15.90 10.81
CA ALA A 682 30.50 14.68 11.54
C ALA A 682 29.80 14.61 12.90
N LYS A 683 29.76 15.75 13.63
CA LYS A 683 29.05 15.84 14.91
C LYS A 683 27.54 15.66 14.74
N ALA A 684 26.93 16.24 13.69
CA ALA A 684 25.50 16.10 13.39
C ALA A 684 25.13 14.64 13.08
N TYR A 685 25.96 13.95 12.32
CA TYR A 685 25.79 12.51 12.02
C TYR A 685 26.29 11.58 13.15
N LYS A 686 26.92 12.13 14.22
CA LYS A 686 27.45 11.36 15.36
C LYS A 686 28.56 10.38 14.94
N VAL A 687 29.38 10.79 13.98
CA VAL A 687 30.56 10.05 13.54
C VAL A 687 31.85 10.73 14.02
N ASN A 688 32.94 9.97 14.07
CA ASN A 688 34.29 10.45 14.34
C ASN A 688 34.88 11.15 13.10
N GLU A 689 36.17 11.46 13.13
CA GLU A 689 36.89 11.92 11.94
C GLU A 689 36.73 10.90 10.82
N THR A 690 36.06 11.29 9.74
CA THR A 690 35.66 10.44 8.62
C THR A 690 36.06 11.10 7.31
N TYR A 691 36.57 10.31 6.40
CA TYR A 691 36.89 10.70 5.03
C TYR A 691 35.92 10.03 4.08
N ALA A 692 35.49 10.76 3.05
CA ALA A 692 34.42 10.34 2.14
C ALA A 692 34.74 10.72 0.69
N PHE A 693 34.26 9.92 -0.23
CA PHE A 693 34.19 10.28 -1.66
C PHE A 693 32.83 9.90 -2.23
N GLU A 694 32.46 10.60 -3.31
CA GLU A 694 31.31 10.23 -4.14
C GLU A 694 31.63 10.51 -5.61
N LEU A 695 31.33 9.54 -6.50
CA LEU A 695 31.57 9.59 -7.93
C LEU A 695 30.29 9.33 -8.71
N ASN A 696 30.07 10.09 -9.78
CA ASN A 696 29.05 9.86 -10.78
C ASN A 696 29.50 8.79 -11.78
N LEU A 697 28.99 7.56 -11.63
CA LEU A 697 29.34 6.44 -12.52
C LEU A 697 28.80 6.62 -13.95
N ASP A 698 27.65 7.27 -14.12
CA ASP A 698 27.10 7.55 -15.44
C ASP A 698 28.02 8.49 -16.23
N ALA A 699 28.49 9.55 -15.59
CA ALA A 699 29.47 10.43 -16.22
C ALA A 699 30.76 9.68 -16.58
N ILE A 700 31.29 8.85 -15.67
CA ILE A 700 32.49 8.02 -15.91
C ILE A 700 32.25 7.01 -17.03
N PHE A 701 31.05 6.42 -17.12
CA PHE A 701 30.71 5.48 -18.19
C PHE A 701 30.80 6.13 -19.58
N ASP A 702 30.34 7.36 -19.68
CA ASP A 702 30.26 8.10 -20.96
C ASP A 702 31.59 8.70 -21.40
N LEU A 703 32.59 8.78 -20.51
CA LEU A 703 33.91 9.31 -20.85
C LEU A 703 34.66 8.43 -21.85
N PRO A 704 35.52 9.02 -22.69
CA PRO A 704 36.41 8.29 -23.58
C PRO A 704 37.33 7.34 -22.79
N LYS A 705 37.55 6.16 -23.37
CA LYS A 705 38.44 5.13 -22.79
C LYS A 705 39.67 4.95 -23.66
N VAL A 706 40.80 4.72 -22.99
CA VAL A 706 42.01 4.26 -23.68
C VAL A 706 41.76 2.84 -24.17
N LYS A 707 42.17 2.56 -25.42
CA LYS A 707 42.21 1.15 -25.85
C LYS A 707 43.48 0.54 -25.28
N ASP A 708 43.29 -0.55 -24.52
CA ASP A 708 44.42 -1.36 -24.08
C ASP A 708 45.26 -1.71 -25.29
N GLY A 709 46.53 -1.27 -25.28
CA GLY A 709 47.51 -1.56 -26.29
C GLY A 709 48.66 -2.35 -25.67
N TYR A 710 49.22 -3.27 -26.43
CA TYR A 710 50.49 -3.95 -26.02
C TYR A 710 51.62 -2.94 -26.13
N GLU A 711 52.33 -2.72 -24.97
CA GLU A 711 53.59 -1.98 -24.96
C GLU A 711 54.74 -2.96 -24.95
N VAL A 712 55.73 -2.67 -25.79
CA VAL A 712 56.91 -3.51 -25.92
C VAL A 712 57.79 -3.36 -24.67
N VAL A 713 58.02 -4.43 -23.99
CA VAL A 713 58.95 -4.44 -22.84
C VAL A 713 60.38 -4.23 -23.37
N SER A 714 61.05 -3.17 -22.88
CA SER A 714 62.41 -2.86 -23.29
C SER A 714 63.36 -4.03 -22.92
N ARG A 715 64.31 -4.31 -23.84
CA ARG A 715 65.40 -5.25 -23.62
C ARG A 715 66.61 -4.60 -22.97
N PHE A 716 66.60 -3.28 -22.86
CA PHE A 716 67.66 -2.48 -22.32
C PHE A 716 67.37 -2.11 -20.86
N PRO A 717 68.38 -1.94 -20.02
CA PRO A 717 68.22 -1.62 -18.63
C PRO A 717 67.62 -0.22 -18.43
N ALA A 718 66.67 -0.10 -17.48
CA ALA A 718 66.22 1.19 -17.00
C ALA A 718 67.27 1.89 -16.15
N VAL A 719 67.28 3.22 -16.16
CA VAL A 719 68.15 4.05 -15.31
C VAL A 719 67.32 4.93 -14.41
N ALA A 720 67.52 4.86 -13.10
CA ALA A 720 66.82 5.67 -12.11
C ALA A 720 67.66 6.93 -11.75
N ARG A 721 66.95 8.05 -11.48
CA ARG A 721 67.54 9.29 -10.93
C ARG A 721 66.56 9.83 -9.88
N ASP A 722 67.06 10.24 -8.73
CA ASP A 722 66.30 10.93 -7.73
C ASP A 722 66.43 12.44 -7.88
N LEU A 723 65.34 13.16 -7.74
CA LEU A 723 65.29 14.61 -7.86
C LEU A 723 64.57 15.18 -6.65
N ALA A 724 65.30 15.89 -5.78
CA ALA A 724 64.73 16.57 -4.65
C ALA A 724 64.45 18.03 -4.99
N ILE A 725 63.18 18.45 -4.88
CA ILE A 725 62.67 19.72 -5.36
C ILE A 725 62.16 20.53 -4.17
N LEU A 726 62.67 21.73 -3.95
CA LEU A 726 62.20 22.65 -2.93
C LEU A 726 61.27 23.68 -3.62
N VAL A 727 60.03 23.76 -3.16
CA VAL A 727 59.00 24.66 -3.71
C VAL A 727 58.15 25.26 -2.60
N ASP A 728 57.35 26.27 -2.95
CA ASP A 728 56.37 26.85 -2.05
C ASP A 728 55.36 25.79 -1.62
N ARG A 729 54.86 25.90 -0.40
CA ARG A 729 54.03 24.87 0.25
C ARG A 729 52.70 24.61 -0.45
N ASP A 730 52.16 25.64 -1.12
CA ASP A 730 50.89 25.60 -1.84
C ASP A 730 50.97 25.02 -3.24
N VAL A 731 52.19 24.83 -3.80
CA VAL A 731 52.34 24.21 -5.13
C VAL A 731 51.89 22.75 -5.08
N PRO A 732 50.90 22.32 -5.88
CA PRO A 732 50.48 20.93 -5.92
C PRO A 732 51.57 19.99 -6.45
N ALA A 733 51.73 18.84 -5.83
CA ALA A 733 52.67 17.81 -6.32
C ALA A 733 52.31 17.31 -7.72
N ALA A 734 51.04 17.31 -8.10
CA ALA A 734 50.55 16.92 -9.41
C ALA A 734 51.03 17.89 -10.51
N ASP A 735 51.11 19.18 -10.23
CA ASP A 735 51.57 20.19 -11.21
C ASP A 735 53.07 20.02 -11.48
N LEU A 736 53.85 19.75 -10.42
CA LEU A 736 55.26 19.42 -10.56
C LEU A 736 55.45 18.13 -11.36
N ARG A 737 54.68 17.07 -11.04
CA ARG A 737 54.73 15.81 -11.79
C ARG A 737 54.36 16.04 -13.25
N GLY A 738 53.33 16.82 -13.55
CA GLY A 738 52.94 17.18 -14.92
C GLY A 738 54.05 17.89 -15.68
N ALA A 739 54.73 18.86 -15.05
CA ALA A 739 55.90 19.57 -15.67
C ALA A 739 57.10 18.63 -15.87
N ILE A 740 57.36 17.71 -14.91
CA ILE A 740 58.41 16.67 -15.04
C ILE A 740 58.13 15.76 -16.24
N VAL A 741 56.90 15.24 -16.35
CA VAL A 741 56.50 14.36 -17.46
C VAL A 741 56.61 15.09 -18.81
N ALA A 742 56.12 16.33 -18.87
CA ALA A 742 56.16 17.14 -20.12
C ALA A 742 57.58 17.48 -20.56
N ALA A 743 58.48 17.73 -19.60
CA ALA A 743 59.89 18.13 -19.90
C ALA A 743 60.81 16.90 -20.06
N GLY A 744 60.41 15.75 -19.51
CA GLY A 744 61.28 14.54 -19.51
C GLY A 744 61.37 13.82 -20.85
N GLY A 745 60.44 14.11 -21.78
CA GLY A 745 60.42 13.57 -23.13
C GLY A 745 60.18 12.07 -23.19
N GLU A 746 60.50 11.45 -24.35
CA GLU A 746 60.19 10.02 -24.64
C GLU A 746 60.99 9.07 -23.82
N LEU A 747 62.10 9.47 -23.25
CA LEU A 747 62.93 8.62 -22.42
C LEU A 747 62.45 8.45 -20.98
N LEU A 748 61.61 9.39 -20.50
CA LEU A 748 61.05 9.32 -19.13
C LEU A 748 59.87 8.37 -19.13
N HIS A 749 60.07 7.20 -18.49
CA HIS A 749 59.07 6.14 -18.44
C HIS A 749 58.16 6.27 -17.22
N ASP A 750 58.73 6.61 -16.03
CA ASP A 750 57.93 6.71 -14.80
C ASP A 750 58.42 7.84 -13.89
N VAL A 751 57.52 8.39 -13.09
CA VAL A 751 57.74 9.49 -12.11
C VAL A 751 56.99 9.15 -10.82
N GLU A 752 57.72 8.78 -9.77
CA GLU A 752 57.19 8.42 -8.47
C GLU A 752 57.59 9.46 -7.40
N LEU A 753 56.60 10.00 -6.65
CA LEU A 753 56.89 10.80 -5.47
C LEU A 753 57.09 9.86 -4.27
N PHE A 754 58.31 9.79 -3.73
CA PHE A 754 58.65 8.85 -2.64
C PHE A 754 58.89 9.52 -1.30
N ASP A 755 59.12 10.85 -1.25
CA ASP A 755 59.27 11.59 0.01
C ASP A 755 58.72 13.00 -0.06
N VAL A 756 58.15 13.45 1.07
CA VAL A 756 57.64 14.83 1.30
C VAL A 756 58.19 15.33 2.63
N TYR A 757 59.13 16.27 2.60
CA TYR A 757 59.77 16.77 3.80
C TYR A 757 59.45 18.23 4.09
N THR A 758 59.02 18.49 5.35
CA THR A 758 58.68 19.83 5.86
C THR A 758 59.31 20.10 7.23
N GLY A 759 60.56 19.60 7.46
CA GLY A 759 61.23 19.63 8.75
C GLY A 759 62.35 20.66 8.82
N GLU A 760 63.33 20.43 9.71
CA GLU A 760 64.48 21.34 9.90
C GLU A 760 65.22 21.57 8.60
N ASN A 761 65.67 22.83 8.34
CA ASN A 761 66.28 23.32 7.11
C ASN A 761 65.37 23.46 5.87
N VAL A 762 64.04 23.46 6.06
CA VAL A 762 63.04 23.90 5.05
C VAL A 762 62.28 25.07 5.65
N ALA A 763 62.19 26.15 4.94
CA ALA A 763 61.39 27.31 5.43
C ALA A 763 59.91 26.95 5.62
N ASP A 764 59.22 27.56 6.57
CA ASP A 764 57.85 27.23 6.95
C ASP A 764 56.82 27.33 5.81
N ASP A 765 57.14 28.19 4.82
CA ASP A 765 56.34 28.42 3.60
C ASP A 765 56.72 27.51 2.44
N LYS A 766 57.73 26.65 2.67
CA LYS A 766 58.24 25.70 1.63
C LYS A 766 58.07 24.25 2.03
N LYS A 767 58.16 23.36 1.07
CA LYS A 767 58.25 21.87 1.19
C LYS A 767 59.28 21.34 0.21
N SER A 768 59.92 20.25 0.59
CA SER A 768 60.81 19.48 -0.29
C SER A 768 60.08 18.20 -0.74
N LEU A 769 60.03 18.00 -2.05
CA LEU A 769 59.40 16.84 -2.70
C LEU A 769 60.48 16.03 -3.39
N ALA A 770 60.61 14.73 -3.10
CA ALA A 770 61.56 13.87 -3.75
C ALA A 770 60.88 12.89 -4.73
N TYR A 771 61.28 13.03 -5.99
CA TYR A 771 60.75 12.18 -7.06
C TYR A 771 61.83 11.20 -7.54
N ALA A 772 61.44 9.96 -7.73
CA ALA A 772 62.24 8.95 -8.46
C ALA A 772 61.81 8.99 -9.95
N LEU A 773 62.78 9.24 -10.80
CA LEU A 773 62.58 9.30 -12.24
C LEU A 773 63.16 8.05 -12.87
N THR A 774 62.38 7.29 -13.64
CA THR A 774 62.84 6.11 -14.36
C THR A 774 62.93 6.41 -15.86
N PHE A 775 64.11 6.28 -16.40
CA PHE A 775 64.36 6.46 -17.83
C PHE A 775 64.59 5.13 -18.54
N VAL A 776 63.96 4.96 -19.70
CA VAL A 776 64.03 3.73 -20.51
C VAL A 776 64.07 4.12 -21.98
N ASP A 777 64.95 3.43 -22.76
CA ASP A 777 64.85 3.44 -24.22
C ASP A 777 64.54 2.03 -24.70
N VAL A 778 63.65 1.88 -25.67
CA VAL A 778 63.25 0.59 -26.23
C VAL A 778 64.19 0.12 -27.35
N GLU A 779 65.04 1.03 -27.88
CA GLU A 779 65.94 0.75 -29.03
C GLU A 779 67.40 0.63 -28.67
N LYS A 780 67.88 1.31 -27.57
CA LYS A 780 69.28 1.34 -27.17
C LYS A 780 69.49 1.37 -25.66
N THR A 781 70.73 1.04 -25.19
CA THR A 781 71.11 1.32 -23.82
C THR A 781 71.34 2.83 -23.66
N LEU A 782 70.74 3.42 -22.62
CA LEU A 782 70.90 4.81 -22.27
C LEU A 782 72.36 5.13 -21.84
N VAL A 783 72.89 6.27 -22.28
CA VAL A 783 74.16 6.80 -21.81
C VAL A 783 73.94 8.04 -20.91
N ASP A 784 74.94 8.35 -20.07
CA ASP A 784 74.77 9.45 -19.10
C ASP A 784 74.47 10.80 -19.76
N GLU A 785 74.89 11.04 -20.97
CA GLU A 785 74.58 12.24 -21.72
C GLU A 785 73.09 12.38 -22.03
N ASP A 786 72.43 11.30 -22.47
CA ASP A 786 70.97 11.28 -22.76
C ASP A 786 70.16 11.64 -21.51
N ILE A 787 70.54 11.03 -20.37
CA ILE A 787 69.83 11.17 -19.08
C ILE A 787 70.07 12.57 -18.50
N ASN A 788 71.34 13.05 -18.50
CA ASN A 788 71.65 14.37 -17.99
C ASN A 788 70.91 15.48 -18.77
N ALA A 789 70.81 15.36 -20.09
CA ALA A 789 70.04 16.31 -20.90
C ALA A 789 68.53 16.32 -20.53
N ALA A 790 67.93 15.15 -20.30
CA ALA A 790 66.54 15.06 -19.87
C ALA A 790 66.31 15.68 -18.46
N VAL A 791 67.27 15.41 -17.52
CA VAL A 791 67.19 15.99 -16.16
C VAL A 791 67.42 17.50 -16.18
N GLU A 792 68.34 18.02 -17.04
CA GLU A 792 68.54 19.46 -17.22
C GLU A 792 67.26 20.15 -17.76
N ASN A 793 66.58 19.55 -18.72
CA ASN A 793 65.29 20.03 -19.22
C ASN A 793 64.19 20.07 -18.12
N ILE A 794 64.09 19.00 -17.38
CA ILE A 794 63.16 18.90 -16.25
C ILE A 794 63.45 19.99 -15.20
N THR A 795 64.70 20.13 -14.78
CA THR A 795 65.09 21.11 -13.75
C THR A 795 64.87 22.54 -14.24
N ALA A 796 65.19 22.85 -15.50
CA ALA A 796 64.91 24.12 -16.09
C ALA A 796 63.39 24.46 -16.14
N ALA A 797 62.58 23.49 -16.53
CA ALA A 797 61.14 23.65 -16.57
C ALA A 797 60.52 23.89 -15.16
N LEU A 798 61.01 23.19 -14.16
CA LEU A 798 60.56 23.33 -12.76
C LEU A 798 60.99 24.67 -12.17
N ALA A 799 62.21 25.17 -12.49
CA ALA A 799 62.67 26.46 -12.06
C ALA A 799 61.84 27.61 -12.72
N ASP A 800 61.54 27.46 -13.99
CA ASP A 800 60.81 28.50 -14.75
C ASP A 800 59.33 28.57 -14.33
N GLN A 801 58.68 27.43 -14.18
CA GLN A 801 57.21 27.39 -13.92
C GLN A 801 56.84 27.55 -12.44
N PHE A 802 57.68 27.05 -11.52
CA PHE A 802 57.35 26.98 -10.09
C PHE A 802 58.40 27.65 -9.21
N ASN A 803 59.37 28.35 -9.77
CA ASN A 803 60.49 28.88 -9.00
C ASN A 803 61.15 27.84 -8.07
N ALA A 804 61.20 26.61 -8.57
CA ALA A 804 61.70 25.45 -7.82
C ALA A 804 63.22 25.46 -7.71
N GLU A 805 63.73 25.08 -6.54
CA GLU A 805 65.14 24.92 -6.28
C GLU A 805 65.46 23.41 -6.18
N ILE A 806 66.45 22.94 -6.91
CA ILE A 806 66.93 21.56 -6.80
C ILE A 806 67.89 21.47 -5.61
N ARG A 807 67.64 20.44 -4.78
CA ARG A 807 68.43 20.25 -3.52
C ARG A 807 69.50 19.19 -3.64
#